data_644a16938e6bff8c2f8f88c26d3c7f41
#
_entry.id   644a16938e6bff8c2f8f88c26d3c7f41
#
_cell.length_a   1.000
_cell.length_b   1.000
_cell.length_c   1.000
_cell.angle_alpha   90.00
_cell.angle_beta   90.00
_cell.angle_gamma   90.00
#
_symmetry.space_group_name_H-M   'P 1'
#
loop_
_entity.id
_entity.type
_entity.pdbx_description
1 polymer ?
#
loop_
_entity_poly.entity_id
_entity_poly.type
_entity_poly.pdbx_seq_one_letter_code
_entity_poly.pdbx_strand_id
1 'polypeptide(L)'
;MTSGRPATEAVRATEPPVRASSRTAPPKAPRPGRTCGGVLPLGAVVTCASIIDAQQHRWTVTTSADQDILVTQLTRGSGDHTQGWVTGPDGAHACWFGIDSGSCQLGPAGTYTITVKLPHPTGSGNYTLAVESTRTPSTCQELPESFFSFASPGITGTLAAGAAAHCFRFDQPVHSVLRTYDPGGAPDVLGQVLDANYQPLCEVRYVDRCALDQPGPYRLFLREQYGTASAYTLRMPRLSHPVGCPAVPLAPFGDPGAAVGSGTVSQREEVGCHAVTTPAAGPLLIRLNQYHDQYLSWTMYDAAGDQVCSEYDPDRGCPVPAAGSYTLLMLNRNDFGTEINYQVAVTRLDRTDGCAPATGTSWDQAALPLHQTSQVQTNCQPFTGTAGQRVVTYTAPDRYNDAWSWLVDASGTAICTQSEEGEDGCVLPASGTYRVITYLSWWQTDSTDLTYRLQVRRLSDPAGCPTITPGSYQAAPAGALGGIRCRILDLPTAGTYRVKAMTSDNYRRYGNVYDSTGHKLCTGISCEVPAAGRYTLVLDGSMTRTVIDNDVQHAFALLPWQVTGCPTVSDTGWRDAPHRGTFQAAAQYHCLRLPSPAGARVVGLLPGDATEATTPEMSVVDATGDEVCDSYSLRQYACELTGPGPHSVLLNAEDGYPTTSYSLGIARVDGPPACPVLADDAAGSTVTTGADRFAVCLSVPAGRHTARESFTWTRTAGTGDARLSIFDSQGIRYCGPSGYSVGRTITCTLPAGPVTVLLESDAVAATYRLTHAPAP
;
A
#
# COMPACT_ATOMS: atom_id res chain seq x y z
N MET A 1 28.75 23.72 -22.58
CA MET A 1 29.88 23.54 -23.51
C MET A 1 29.75 22.12 -24.02
N THR A 2 29.25 22.00 -25.22
CA THR A 2 29.56 21.17 -26.38
C THR A 2 30.07 19.76 -26.08
N SER A 3 29.29 18.74 -26.21
CA SER A 3 28.87 17.97 -27.41
C SER A 3 29.88 16.91 -27.82
N GLY A 4 29.40 15.75 -28.09
CA GLY A 4 30.12 14.71 -28.78
C GLY A 4 29.40 13.37 -28.73
N ARG A 5 28.39 13.16 -29.59
CA ARG A 5 27.90 11.83 -29.95
C ARG A 5 28.84 11.21 -30.98
N PRO A 6 29.21 9.95 -30.90
CA PRO A 6 29.66 9.19 -32.05
C PRO A 6 28.50 8.48 -32.75
N ALA A 7 28.53 8.55 -34.06
CA ALA A 7 27.62 7.86 -34.97
C ALA A 7 27.91 6.35 -34.96
N THR A 8 26.88 5.54 -34.86
CA THR A 8 26.94 4.08 -35.11
C THR A 8 26.61 3.82 -36.58
N GLU A 9 27.55 3.18 -37.27
CA GLU A 9 27.43 2.64 -38.62
C GLU A 9 26.32 1.57 -38.69
N ALA A 10 25.46 1.73 -39.69
CA ALA A 10 24.44 0.75 -40.06
C ALA A 10 25.08 -0.43 -40.80
N VAL A 11 25.06 -1.58 -40.21
CA VAL A 11 25.35 -2.86 -40.88
C VAL A 11 24.14 -3.24 -41.72
N ARG A 12 24.33 -3.27 -43.06
CA ARG A 12 23.38 -3.81 -44.02
C ARG A 12 23.24 -5.32 -43.83
N ALA A 13 22.05 -5.76 -43.43
CA ALA A 13 21.67 -7.15 -43.54
C ALA A 13 21.31 -7.51 -44.98
N THR A 14 21.99 -8.51 -45.51
CA THR A 14 21.72 -9.13 -46.81
C THR A 14 20.49 -10.00 -46.72
N GLU A 15 19.47 -9.74 -47.55
CA GLU A 15 18.29 -10.58 -47.71
C GLU A 15 18.66 -11.99 -48.27
N PRO A 16 18.05 -13.07 -47.79
CA PRO A 16 18.14 -14.39 -48.41
C PRO A 16 17.19 -14.48 -49.63
N PRO A 17 17.52 -15.34 -50.63
CA PRO A 17 16.78 -15.38 -51.88
C PRO A 17 15.37 -15.94 -51.72
N VAL A 18 14.42 -15.26 -52.31
CA VAL A 18 13.00 -15.62 -52.43
C VAL A 18 12.88 -16.97 -53.14
N ARG A 19 12.38 -17.99 -52.41
CA ARG A 19 11.96 -19.27 -53.02
C ARG A 19 10.62 -19.02 -53.76
N ALA A 20 10.59 -19.47 -55.01
CA ALA A 20 9.44 -19.42 -55.86
C ALA A 20 8.24 -20.14 -55.22
N SER A 21 7.15 -19.39 -55.01
CA SER A 21 5.85 -19.89 -54.60
C SER A 21 5.28 -20.79 -55.69
N SER A 22 5.12 -22.10 -55.38
CA SER A 22 4.30 -23.00 -56.17
C SER A 22 2.85 -22.56 -56.05
N ARG A 23 2.26 -22.10 -57.14
CA ARG A 23 0.83 -21.83 -57.29
C ARG A 23 0.04 -23.12 -57.02
N THR A 24 -0.52 -23.25 -55.82
CA THR A 24 -1.62 -24.21 -55.58
C THR A 24 -2.86 -23.72 -56.31
N ALA A 25 -3.43 -24.59 -57.11
CA ALA A 25 -4.65 -24.37 -57.81
C ALA A 25 -5.79 -23.97 -56.84
N PRO A 26 -6.73 -23.08 -57.22
CA PRO A 26 -7.84 -22.72 -56.36
C PRO A 26 -8.67 -23.98 -56.01
N PRO A 27 -9.21 -24.08 -54.78
CA PRO A 27 -10.05 -25.21 -54.40
C PRO A 27 -11.25 -25.25 -55.33
N LYS A 28 -11.51 -26.45 -55.86
CA LYS A 28 -12.69 -26.75 -56.68
C LYS A 28 -13.93 -26.32 -55.92
N ALA A 29 -14.77 -25.49 -56.55
CA ALA A 29 -16.07 -25.11 -56.04
C ALA A 29 -16.88 -26.36 -55.61
N PRO A 30 -17.58 -26.32 -54.47
CA PRO A 30 -18.34 -27.48 -53.98
C PRO A 30 -19.42 -27.82 -55.04
N ARG A 31 -19.56 -29.08 -55.31
CA ARG A 31 -20.62 -29.60 -56.20
C ARG A 31 -22.00 -29.23 -55.62
N PRO A 32 -22.92 -28.66 -56.39
CA PRO A 32 -24.26 -28.39 -55.90
C PRO A 32 -25.01 -29.70 -55.67
N GLY A 33 -25.67 -29.83 -54.50
CA GLY A 33 -26.79 -30.73 -54.28
C GLY A 33 -26.56 -32.05 -53.59
N ARG A 34 -26.01 -32.03 -52.35
CA ARG A 34 -26.45 -33.03 -51.35
C ARG A 34 -27.55 -32.36 -50.52
N THR A 35 -28.76 -32.93 -50.57
CA THR A 35 -29.82 -32.59 -49.59
C THR A 35 -29.25 -32.86 -48.19
N CYS A 36 -29.31 -31.86 -47.30
CA CYS A 36 -28.86 -32.04 -45.92
C CYS A 36 -29.72 -33.11 -45.24
N GLY A 37 -29.01 -34.09 -44.61
CA GLY A 37 -29.61 -35.27 -44.00
C GLY A 37 -28.86 -36.57 -44.43
N GLY A 38 -29.19 -37.67 -43.79
CA GLY A 38 -28.58 -38.97 -44.05
C GLY A 38 -27.74 -39.51 -42.87
N VAL A 39 -26.80 -40.39 -43.17
CA VAL A 39 -25.94 -40.96 -42.10
C VAL A 39 -24.88 -39.96 -41.65
N LEU A 40 -24.80 -39.72 -40.33
CA LEU A 40 -23.80 -38.94 -39.67
C LEU A 40 -22.87 -39.87 -38.87
N PRO A 41 -21.65 -40.16 -39.36
CA PRO A 41 -20.71 -40.95 -38.61
C PRO A 41 -20.26 -40.20 -37.33
N LEU A 42 -19.99 -40.94 -36.27
CA LEU A 42 -19.37 -40.35 -35.06
C LEU A 42 -18.04 -39.67 -35.43
N GLY A 43 -17.79 -38.49 -34.85
CA GLY A 43 -16.61 -37.67 -35.11
C GLY A 43 -16.63 -36.90 -36.44
N ALA A 44 -17.58 -37.17 -37.31
CA ALA A 44 -17.69 -36.44 -38.57
C ALA A 44 -18.36 -35.08 -38.40
N VAL A 45 -17.83 -34.09 -39.12
CA VAL A 45 -18.40 -32.73 -39.19
C VAL A 45 -19.14 -32.57 -40.48
N VAL A 46 -20.43 -32.23 -40.45
CA VAL A 46 -21.27 -31.96 -41.62
C VAL A 46 -21.73 -30.49 -41.64
N THR A 47 -21.60 -29.86 -42.77
CA THR A 47 -22.03 -28.47 -42.97
C THR A 47 -23.21 -28.43 -43.91
N CYS A 48 -24.29 -27.79 -43.47
CA CYS A 48 -25.52 -27.55 -44.24
C CYS A 48 -25.60 -26.10 -44.66
N ALA A 49 -25.46 -25.88 -45.95
CA ALA A 49 -25.40 -24.54 -46.53
C ALA A 49 -26.74 -23.77 -46.48
N SER A 50 -27.86 -24.47 -46.29
CA SER A 50 -29.18 -23.81 -46.18
C SER A 50 -30.18 -24.70 -45.45
N ILE A 51 -30.94 -24.11 -44.56
CA ILE A 51 -32.20 -24.61 -44.01
C ILE A 51 -33.17 -23.45 -44.04
N ILE A 52 -34.37 -23.66 -44.60
CA ILE A 52 -35.34 -22.61 -44.79
C ILE A 52 -36.68 -23.00 -44.22
N ASP A 53 -37.42 -22.02 -43.70
CA ASP A 53 -38.79 -22.17 -43.22
C ASP A 53 -39.00 -23.37 -42.30
N ALA A 54 -40.04 -24.16 -42.52
CA ALA A 54 -40.39 -25.33 -41.74
C ALA A 54 -39.58 -26.60 -42.10
N GLN A 55 -38.48 -26.48 -42.86
CA GLN A 55 -37.64 -27.64 -43.19
C GLN A 55 -37.07 -28.29 -41.93
N GLN A 56 -37.00 -29.62 -42.02
CA GLN A 56 -36.30 -30.47 -41.02
C GLN A 56 -35.26 -31.28 -41.73
N HIS A 57 -34.00 -31.15 -41.29
CA HIS A 57 -32.93 -32.01 -41.73
C HIS A 57 -32.78 -33.15 -40.74
N ARG A 58 -32.78 -34.42 -41.25
CA ARG A 58 -32.70 -35.61 -40.41
C ARG A 58 -31.42 -36.33 -40.69
N TRP A 59 -30.68 -36.56 -39.62
CA TRP A 59 -29.41 -37.32 -39.60
C TRP A 59 -29.59 -38.58 -38.80
N THR A 60 -29.00 -39.68 -39.21
CA THR A 60 -28.97 -40.89 -38.42
C THR A 60 -27.57 -41.17 -37.89
N VAL A 61 -27.49 -41.41 -36.60
CA VAL A 61 -26.23 -41.83 -35.88
C VAL A 61 -26.50 -43.17 -35.27
N THR A 62 -25.50 -44.08 -35.36
CA THR A 62 -25.59 -45.40 -34.74
C THR A 62 -24.60 -45.50 -33.60
N THR A 63 -25.11 -45.88 -32.41
CA THR A 63 -24.27 -46.19 -31.24
C THR A 63 -24.30 -47.69 -30.98
N SER A 64 -23.16 -48.25 -30.57
CA SER A 64 -23.01 -49.67 -30.25
C SER A 64 -23.09 -49.97 -28.76
N ALA A 65 -23.18 -48.96 -27.91
CA ALA A 65 -23.24 -49.09 -26.46
C ALA A 65 -24.62 -48.67 -25.93
N ASP A 66 -25.14 -49.46 -24.98
CA ASP A 66 -26.33 -49.06 -24.19
C ASP A 66 -26.01 -47.91 -23.28
N GLN A 67 -27.00 -47.04 -23.02
CA GLN A 67 -26.86 -45.91 -22.11
C GLN A 67 -25.69 -44.98 -22.50
N ASP A 68 -25.43 -44.80 -23.81
CA ASP A 68 -24.37 -43.93 -24.30
C ASP A 68 -24.69 -42.47 -24.04
N ILE A 69 -23.69 -41.62 -23.96
CA ILE A 69 -23.83 -40.19 -23.92
C ILE A 69 -23.25 -39.63 -25.21
N LEU A 70 -24.10 -38.99 -25.98
CA LEU A 70 -23.70 -38.37 -27.23
C LEU A 70 -23.30 -36.91 -26.94
N VAL A 71 -22.04 -36.58 -27.20
CA VAL A 71 -21.58 -35.19 -27.21
C VAL A 71 -22.00 -34.56 -28.54
N THR A 72 -22.74 -33.46 -28.51
CA THR A 72 -23.26 -32.80 -29.68
C THR A 72 -22.63 -31.42 -29.86
N GLN A 73 -22.32 -31.03 -31.08
CA GLN A 73 -21.88 -29.68 -31.43
C GLN A 73 -22.75 -29.19 -32.57
N LEU A 74 -23.55 -28.17 -32.31
CA LEU A 74 -24.36 -27.50 -33.33
C LEU A 74 -23.89 -26.06 -33.46
N THR A 75 -23.15 -25.75 -34.50
CA THR A 75 -22.55 -24.44 -34.70
C THR A 75 -23.43 -23.62 -35.66
N ARG A 76 -23.76 -22.40 -35.26
CA ARG A 76 -24.45 -21.44 -36.08
C ARG A 76 -23.58 -20.96 -37.24
N GLY A 77 -24.13 -20.92 -38.43
CA GLY A 77 -23.57 -20.16 -39.54
C GLY A 77 -24.22 -18.77 -39.69
N SER A 78 -24.61 -18.40 -40.90
CA SER A 78 -25.37 -17.15 -41.16
C SER A 78 -26.88 -17.38 -41.07
N GLY A 79 -27.63 -16.34 -40.76
CA GLY A 79 -29.10 -16.39 -40.69
C GLY A 79 -29.65 -16.74 -39.31
N ASP A 80 -30.82 -17.37 -39.27
CA ASP A 80 -31.49 -17.71 -38.02
C ASP A 80 -30.85 -18.86 -37.28
N HIS A 81 -31.08 -18.92 -35.96
CA HIS A 81 -30.60 -20.01 -35.13
C HIS A 81 -31.25 -21.33 -35.51
N THR A 82 -30.49 -22.41 -35.42
CA THR A 82 -31.02 -23.78 -35.54
C THR A 82 -31.10 -24.42 -34.14
N GLN A 83 -31.99 -25.36 -33.98
CA GLN A 83 -32.13 -26.23 -32.83
C GLN A 83 -32.23 -27.68 -33.27
N GLY A 84 -31.75 -28.59 -32.41
CA GLY A 84 -31.77 -30.00 -32.68
C GLY A 84 -32.41 -30.84 -31.57
N TRP A 85 -32.86 -32.01 -31.89
CA TRP A 85 -33.29 -33.01 -30.93
C TRP A 85 -32.92 -34.41 -31.42
N VAL A 86 -32.74 -35.32 -30.49
CA VAL A 86 -32.44 -36.72 -30.74
C VAL A 86 -33.70 -37.53 -30.46
N THR A 87 -34.04 -38.45 -31.38
CA THR A 87 -35.13 -39.42 -31.24
C THR A 87 -34.57 -40.82 -31.27
N GLY A 88 -34.98 -41.66 -30.33
CA GLY A 88 -34.57 -43.03 -30.19
C GLY A 88 -35.09 -43.96 -31.29
N PRO A 89 -34.62 -45.23 -31.33
CA PRO A 89 -35.12 -46.24 -32.28
C PRO A 89 -36.60 -46.56 -32.11
N ASP A 90 -37.14 -46.37 -30.91
CA ASP A 90 -38.55 -46.49 -30.55
C ASP A 90 -39.41 -45.27 -30.88
N GLY A 91 -38.82 -44.23 -31.43
CA GLY A 91 -39.46 -42.95 -31.70
C GLY A 91 -39.59 -42.04 -30.48
N ALA A 92 -39.14 -42.44 -29.32
CA ALA A 92 -39.16 -41.63 -28.14
C ALA A 92 -38.11 -40.48 -28.25
N HIS A 93 -38.45 -39.37 -27.64
CA HIS A 93 -37.57 -38.20 -27.60
C HIS A 93 -36.48 -38.41 -26.50
N ALA A 94 -35.23 -38.40 -26.90
CA ALA A 94 -34.11 -38.59 -25.96
C ALA A 94 -33.65 -37.28 -25.33
N CYS A 95 -33.37 -36.23 -26.15
CA CYS A 95 -32.90 -34.94 -25.67
C CYS A 95 -33.12 -33.80 -26.68
N TRP A 96 -33.05 -32.58 -26.20
CA TRP A 96 -32.94 -31.38 -26.99
C TRP A 96 -31.54 -30.79 -26.87
N PHE A 97 -31.05 -30.18 -27.93
CA PHE A 97 -29.85 -29.37 -27.89
C PHE A 97 -30.01 -28.11 -28.75
N GLY A 98 -29.45 -26.99 -28.26
CA GLY A 98 -29.43 -25.73 -28.99
C GLY A 98 -28.12 -25.58 -29.74
N ILE A 99 -27.77 -24.31 -30.02
CA ILE A 99 -26.45 -23.90 -30.50
C ILE A 99 -25.46 -24.21 -29.40
N ASP A 100 -24.19 -24.43 -29.77
CA ASP A 100 -23.09 -24.73 -28.92
C ASP A 100 -22.93 -26.23 -28.59
N SER A 101 -21.98 -26.55 -27.76
CA SER A 101 -21.73 -27.92 -27.34
C SER A 101 -22.75 -28.38 -26.30
N GLY A 102 -23.22 -29.63 -26.44
CA GLY A 102 -24.16 -30.26 -25.52
C GLY A 102 -23.86 -31.73 -25.25
N SER A 103 -24.63 -32.33 -24.35
CA SER A 103 -24.62 -33.77 -24.11
C SER A 103 -26.02 -34.33 -24.12
N CYS A 104 -26.18 -35.57 -24.61
CA CYS A 104 -27.44 -36.24 -24.75
C CYS A 104 -27.34 -37.67 -24.21
N GLN A 105 -28.04 -37.97 -23.13
CA GLN A 105 -28.15 -39.33 -22.61
C GLN A 105 -29.05 -40.15 -23.53
N LEU A 106 -28.51 -41.26 -24.03
CA LEU A 106 -29.22 -42.20 -24.88
C LEU A 106 -29.77 -43.39 -24.08
N GLY A 107 -30.70 -44.12 -24.67
CA GLY A 107 -31.22 -45.40 -24.19
C GLY A 107 -30.38 -46.63 -24.70
N PRO A 108 -31.05 -47.67 -25.21
CA PRO A 108 -30.36 -48.85 -25.74
C PRO A 108 -29.49 -48.56 -26.96
N ALA A 109 -28.49 -49.40 -27.24
CA ALA A 109 -27.73 -49.36 -28.47
C ALA A 109 -28.65 -49.45 -29.71
N GLY A 110 -28.33 -48.68 -30.74
CA GLY A 110 -29.18 -48.60 -31.93
C GLY A 110 -28.93 -47.39 -32.78
N THR A 111 -29.82 -47.20 -33.72
CA THR A 111 -29.79 -46.02 -34.62
C THR A 111 -30.74 -44.94 -34.15
N TYR A 112 -30.20 -43.78 -33.86
CA TYR A 112 -30.88 -42.58 -33.38
C TYR A 112 -31.06 -41.60 -34.55
N THR A 113 -32.15 -40.86 -34.52
CA THR A 113 -32.41 -39.78 -35.50
C THR A 113 -32.19 -38.42 -34.84
N ILE A 114 -31.27 -37.65 -35.40
CA ILE A 114 -31.06 -36.26 -35.05
C ILE A 114 -31.82 -35.41 -36.03
N THR A 115 -32.75 -34.60 -35.53
CA THR A 115 -33.51 -33.65 -36.37
C THR A 115 -33.06 -32.24 -36.04
N VAL A 116 -32.68 -31.47 -37.08
CA VAL A 116 -32.32 -30.05 -36.99
C VAL A 116 -33.36 -29.24 -37.73
N LYS A 117 -33.85 -28.17 -37.10
CA LYS A 117 -34.81 -27.22 -37.68
C LYS A 117 -34.55 -25.79 -37.24
N LEU A 118 -35.20 -24.83 -37.88
CA LEU A 118 -35.32 -23.47 -37.35
C LEU A 118 -36.33 -23.43 -36.17
N PRO A 119 -36.15 -22.56 -35.17
CA PRO A 119 -37.11 -22.42 -34.06
C PRO A 119 -38.46 -21.82 -34.52
N HIS A 120 -38.42 -21.04 -35.58
CA HIS A 120 -39.59 -20.38 -36.15
C HIS A 120 -39.96 -21.03 -37.51
N PRO A 121 -41.25 -21.03 -37.88
CA PRO A 121 -41.72 -21.66 -39.13
C PRO A 121 -41.31 -20.92 -40.40
N THR A 122 -40.81 -19.70 -40.27
CA THR A 122 -40.32 -18.87 -41.38
C THR A 122 -38.94 -18.36 -41.08
N GLY A 123 -38.06 -18.31 -42.07
CA GLY A 123 -36.66 -17.85 -41.92
C GLY A 123 -35.70 -18.65 -42.77
N SER A 124 -34.42 -18.33 -42.61
CA SER A 124 -33.35 -19.05 -43.30
C SER A 124 -32.06 -19.05 -42.45
N GLY A 125 -31.32 -20.13 -42.51
CA GLY A 125 -30.06 -20.25 -41.82
C GLY A 125 -29.17 -21.32 -42.44
N ASN A 126 -27.96 -21.46 -41.91
CA ASN A 126 -27.08 -22.56 -42.18
C ASN A 126 -26.45 -23.04 -40.86
N TYR A 127 -25.92 -24.25 -40.82
CA TYR A 127 -25.34 -24.81 -39.61
C TYR A 127 -24.27 -25.84 -39.92
N THR A 128 -23.45 -26.10 -38.92
CA THR A 128 -22.54 -27.25 -38.86
C THR A 128 -22.95 -28.13 -37.70
N LEU A 129 -23.01 -29.43 -37.93
CA LEU A 129 -23.34 -30.46 -36.91
C LEU A 129 -22.27 -31.50 -36.83
N ALA A 130 -21.89 -31.87 -35.64
CA ALA A 130 -21.04 -33.00 -35.29
C ALA A 130 -21.56 -33.70 -34.04
N VAL A 131 -21.29 -35.00 -33.93
CA VAL A 131 -21.62 -35.77 -32.75
C VAL A 131 -20.48 -36.74 -32.44
N GLU A 132 -20.26 -37.02 -31.18
CA GLU A 132 -19.28 -38.00 -30.72
C GLU A 132 -19.88 -38.85 -29.58
N SER A 133 -19.50 -40.11 -29.49
CA SER A 133 -19.91 -41.03 -28.43
C SER A 133 -18.90 -40.97 -27.27
N THR A 134 -19.39 -40.96 -26.05
CA THR A 134 -18.51 -41.03 -24.88
C THR A 134 -18.07 -42.48 -24.60
N ARG A 135 -18.91 -43.46 -24.91
CA ARG A 135 -18.61 -44.88 -24.67
C ARG A 135 -17.83 -45.54 -25.80
N THR A 136 -18.17 -45.19 -27.04
CA THR A 136 -17.52 -45.75 -28.25
C THR A 136 -17.09 -44.60 -29.17
N PRO A 137 -16.15 -43.75 -28.73
CA PRO A 137 -15.71 -42.61 -29.53
C PRO A 137 -15.07 -43.08 -30.84
N SER A 138 -15.21 -42.26 -31.87
CA SER A 138 -14.65 -42.52 -33.21
C SER A 138 -13.13 -42.68 -33.18
N THR A 139 -12.48 -41.87 -32.35
CA THR A 139 -11.05 -41.93 -32.04
C THR A 139 -10.83 -41.57 -30.57
N CYS A 140 -9.89 -42.26 -29.91
CA CYS A 140 -9.48 -41.90 -28.55
C CYS A 140 -7.98 -42.16 -28.40
N GLN A 141 -7.25 -41.10 -28.09
CA GLN A 141 -5.80 -41.16 -27.98
C GLN A 141 -5.39 -41.59 -26.56
N GLU A 142 -4.45 -42.53 -26.45
CA GLU A 142 -3.89 -42.94 -25.15
C GLU A 142 -2.90 -41.90 -24.64
N LEU A 143 -3.06 -41.47 -23.36
CA LEU A 143 -2.09 -40.65 -22.63
C LEU A 143 -1.15 -41.55 -21.83
N PRO A 144 0.16 -41.54 -22.10
CA PRO A 144 1.11 -42.36 -21.36
C PRO A 144 1.31 -41.80 -19.92
N GLU A 145 1.79 -42.65 -19.01
CA GLU A 145 2.08 -42.26 -17.63
C GLU A 145 3.01 -41.03 -17.54
N SER A 146 3.98 -40.92 -18.46
CA SER A 146 4.89 -39.77 -18.54
C SER A 146 4.19 -38.43 -18.82
N PHE A 147 2.98 -38.43 -19.35
CA PHE A 147 2.17 -37.23 -19.56
C PHE A 147 1.81 -36.56 -18.24
N PHE A 148 1.63 -37.34 -17.17
CA PHE A 148 1.24 -36.85 -15.86
C PHE A 148 2.39 -36.33 -14.99
N SER A 149 3.59 -36.24 -15.59
CA SER A 149 4.75 -35.58 -14.95
C SER A 149 4.70 -34.07 -15.12
N PHE A 150 5.14 -33.35 -14.12
CA PHE A 150 5.36 -31.88 -14.21
C PHE A 150 6.44 -31.52 -15.25
N ALA A 151 7.36 -32.43 -15.57
CA ALA A 151 8.33 -32.24 -16.63
C ALA A 151 7.77 -32.53 -18.04
N SER A 152 6.52 -32.98 -18.16
CA SER A 152 5.89 -33.22 -19.45
C SER A 152 5.68 -31.94 -20.24
N PRO A 153 6.04 -31.89 -21.52
CA PRO A 153 5.71 -30.76 -22.38
C PRO A 153 4.19 -30.64 -22.64
N GLY A 154 3.41 -31.66 -22.27
CA GLY A 154 2.00 -31.76 -22.59
C GLY A 154 1.74 -32.24 -24.01
N ILE A 155 0.48 -32.15 -24.42
CA ILE A 155 0.03 -32.49 -25.78
C ILE A 155 -0.61 -31.26 -26.40
N THR A 156 -0.13 -30.89 -27.57
CA THR A 156 -0.70 -29.82 -28.37
C THR A 156 -1.63 -30.39 -29.45
N GLY A 157 -2.73 -29.73 -29.70
CA GLY A 157 -3.67 -30.13 -30.73
C GLY A 157 -4.53 -28.97 -31.23
N THR A 158 -5.41 -29.28 -32.17
CA THR A 158 -6.40 -28.29 -32.65
C THR A 158 -7.76 -28.99 -32.75
N LEU A 159 -8.75 -28.45 -32.07
CA LEU A 159 -10.14 -28.78 -32.29
C LEU A 159 -10.56 -28.09 -33.59
N ALA A 160 -10.96 -28.91 -34.57
CA ALA A 160 -11.44 -28.37 -35.84
C ALA A 160 -12.78 -27.63 -35.66
N ALA A 161 -13.05 -26.60 -36.47
CA ALA A 161 -14.31 -25.90 -36.43
C ALA A 161 -15.50 -26.86 -36.56
N GLY A 162 -16.41 -26.80 -35.60
CA GLY A 162 -17.63 -27.62 -35.56
C GLY A 162 -17.39 -29.08 -35.07
N ALA A 163 -16.18 -29.49 -34.70
CA ALA A 163 -15.93 -30.80 -34.15
C ALA A 163 -16.63 -31.00 -32.79
N ALA A 164 -17.19 -32.18 -32.54
CA ALA A 164 -17.92 -32.42 -31.29
C ALA A 164 -16.99 -32.55 -30.08
N ALA A 165 -15.92 -33.34 -30.18
CA ALA A 165 -14.94 -33.52 -29.12
C ALA A 165 -13.68 -34.24 -29.62
N HIS A 166 -12.56 -34.06 -28.87
CA HIS A 166 -11.40 -34.96 -28.89
C HIS A 166 -11.41 -35.83 -27.65
N CYS A 167 -11.20 -37.14 -27.82
CA CYS A 167 -11.13 -38.09 -26.74
C CYS A 167 -9.69 -38.47 -26.43
N PHE A 168 -9.36 -38.48 -25.12
CA PHE A 168 -8.14 -39.06 -24.56
C PHE A 168 -8.51 -40.12 -23.55
N ARG A 169 -7.75 -41.21 -23.50
CA ARG A 169 -7.88 -42.28 -22.52
C ARG A 169 -6.61 -42.38 -21.70
N PHE A 170 -6.75 -42.66 -20.39
CA PHE A 170 -5.60 -42.82 -19.50
C PHE A 170 -5.93 -43.68 -18.29
N ASP A 171 -4.87 -44.19 -17.68
CA ASP A 171 -4.93 -44.95 -16.44
C ASP A 171 -4.12 -44.19 -15.37
N GLN A 172 -4.70 -44.05 -14.20
CA GLN A 172 -4.04 -43.53 -13.00
C GLN A 172 -4.55 -44.29 -11.76
N PRO A 173 -3.75 -44.44 -10.72
CA PRO A 173 -4.22 -45.00 -9.45
C PRO A 173 -5.47 -44.29 -8.93
N VAL A 174 -6.39 -45.06 -8.35
CA VAL A 174 -7.55 -44.46 -7.63
C VAL A 174 -7.04 -43.58 -6.51
N HIS A 175 -7.76 -42.49 -6.24
CA HIS A 175 -7.37 -41.42 -5.33
C HIS A 175 -6.19 -40.56 -5.80
N SER A 176 -5.78 -40.69 -7.07
CA SER A 176 -4.88 -39.70 -7.66
C SER A 176 -5.56 -38.34 -7.78
N VAL A 177 -4.80 -37.30 -7.52
CA VAL A 177 -5.23 -35.90 -7.73
C VAL A 177 -4.42 -35.35 -8.89
N LEU A 178 -5.11 -34.89 -9.93
CA LEU A 178 -4.49 -34.24 -11.07
C LEU A 178 -4.62 -32.73 -10.95
N ARG A 179 -3.57 -32.01 -11.31
CA ARG A 179 -3.66 -30.57 -11.52
C ARG A 179 -4.28 -30.32 -12.89
N THR A 180 -5.35 -29.55 -12.90
CA THR A 180 -5.99 -29.10 -14.14
C THR A 180 -5.83 -27.60 -14.26
N TYR A 181 -5.68 -27.10 -15.47
CA TYR A 181 -5.63 -25.68 -15.74
C TYR A 181 -6.03 -25.42 -17.19
N ASP A 182 -6.28 -24.16 -17.50
CA ASP A 182 -6.76 -23.75 -18.81
C ASP A 182 -5.79 -24.23 -19.91
N PRO A 183 -6.27 -24.95 -20.92
CA PRO A 183 -5.41 -25.42 -22.02
C PRO A 183 -4.88 -24.27 -22.87
N GLY A 184 -3.79 -23.70 -22.46
CA GLY A 184 -2.96 -22.67 -23.07
C GLY A 184 -3.54 -21.83 -24.21
N GLY A 185 -4.17 -20.70 -23.91
CA GLY A 185 -4.61 -19.72 -24.90
C GLY A 185 -5.92 -20.02 -25.64
N ALA A 186 -6.66 -21.04 -25.24
CA ALA A 186 -7.97 -21.38 -25.82
C ALA A 186 -9.09 -21.22 -24.75
N PRO A 187 -9.56 -20.01 -24.48
CA PRO A 187 -10.49 -19.74 -23.39
C PRO A 187 -11.84 -20.47 -23.55
N ASP A 188 -12.13 -20.99 -24.73
CA ASP A 188 -13.41 -21.63 -25.06
C ASP A 188 -13.31 -23.16 -25.15
N VAL A 189 -12.12 -23.74 -24.84
CA VAL A 189 -11.92 -25.20 -24.78
C VAL A 189 -12.27 -25.70 -23.40
N LEU A 190 -13.26 -26.56 -23.30
CA LEU A 190 -13.72 -27.23 -22.09
C LEU A 190 -13.26 -28.68 -22.09
N GLY A 191 -12.90 -29.19 -20.92
CA GLY A 191 -12.56 -30.60 -20.74
C GLY A 191 -13.43 -31.24 -19.66
N GLN A 192 -13.81 -32.51 -19.86
CA GLN A 192 -14.52 -33.32 -18.88
C GLN A 192 -13.83 -34.63 -18.68
N VAL A 193 -13.46 -34.97 -17.46
CA VAL A 193 -12.89 -36.27 -17.07
C VAL A 193 -14.02 -37.18 -16.63
N LEU A 194 -14.05 -38.39 -17.20
CA LEU A 194 -15.02 -39.44 -16.87
C LEU A 194 -14.34 -40.65 -16.27
N ASP A 195 -15.01 -41.33 -15.35
CA ASP A 195 -14.57 -42.62 -14.78
C ASP A 195 -14.81 -43.81 -15.73
N ALA A 196 -14.51 -45.04 -15.28
CA ALA A 196 -14.76 -46.27 -16.02
C ALA A 196 -16.25 -46.51 -16.36
N ASN A 197 -17.16 -45.93 -15.57
CA ASN A 197 -18.61 -45.99 -15.75
C ASN A 197 -19.14 -44.81 -16.57
N TYR A 198 -18.24 -43.95 -17.10
CA TYR A 198 -18.56 -42.74 -17.86
C TYR A 198 -19.26 -41.67 -17.05
N GLN A 199 -19.10 -41.69 -15.71
CA GLN A 199 -19.61 -40.62 -14.85
C GLN A 199 -18.59 -39.47 -14.76
N PRO A 200 -19.06 -38.21 -14.80
CA PRO A 200 -18.16 -37.09 -14.72
C PRO A 200 -17.53 -36.96 -13.34
N LEU A 201 -16.20 -36.82 -13.30
CA LEU A 201 -15.40 -36.61 -12.09
C LEU A 201 -15.07 -35.12 -11.90
N CYS A 202 -14.65 -34.46 -12.96
CA CYS A 202 -14.29 -33.05 -12.92
C CYS A 202 -14.37 -32.38 -14.29
N GLU A 203 -14.43 -31.06 -14.29
CA GLU A 203 -14.33 -30.25 -15.51
C GLU A 203 -12.97 -29.53 -15.53
N VAL A 204 -12.15 -29.80 -16.55
CA VAL A 204 -10.92 -29.08 -16.83
C VAL A 204 -11.28 -27.67 -17.25
N ARG A 205 -10.72 -26.65 -16.71
CA ARG A 205 -10.95 -25.21 -16.82
C ARG A 205 -11.58 -24.59 -15.59
N TYR A 206 -12.62 -25.19 -15.00
CA TYR A 206 -13.34 -24.58 -13.87
C TYR A 206 -12.82 -25.03 -12.50
N VAL A 207 -12.01 -26.08 -12.48
CA VAL A 207 -11.42 -26.60 -11.25
C VAL A 207 -9.91 -26.76 -11.38
N ASP A 208 -9.20 -26.36 -10.36
CA ASP A 208 -7.74 -26.48 -10.31
C ASP A 208 -7.25 -27.91 -10.03
N ARG A 209 -8.12 -28.74 -9.50
CA ARG A 209 -7.80 -30.10 -9.04
C ARG A 209 -8.89 -31.07 -9.48
N CYS A 210 -8.46 -32.21 -9.95
CA CYS A 210 -9.35 -33.32 -10.33
C CYS A 210 -9.00 -34.54 -9.50
N ALA A 211 -9.85 -34.89 -8.54
CA ALA A 211 -9.70 -36.13 -7.76
C ALA A 211 -10.28 -37.31 -8.52
N LEU A 212 -9.51 -38.36 -8.65
CA LEU A 212 -9.89 -39.61 -9.34
C LEU A 212 -10.37 -40.63 -8.29
N ASP A 213 -11.53 -40.38 -7.67
CA ASP A 213 -12.06 -41.19 -6.56
C ASP A 213 -12.75 -42.50 -7.00
N GLN A 214 -12.90 -42.70 -8.30
CA GLN A 214 -13.51 -43.87 -8.90
C GLN A 214 -12.49 -44.65 -9.76
N PRO A 215 -12.65 -45.97 -9.98
CA PRO A 215 -11.73 -46.74 -10.81
C PRO A 215 -11.67 -46.24 -12.27
N GLY A 216 -10.47 -46.34 -12.88
CA GLY A 216 -10.25 -46.16 -14.31
C GLY A 216 -10.61 -47.42 -15.13
N PRO A 217 -10.40 -47.46 -16.45
CA PRO A 217 -9.72 -46.39 -17.20
C PRO A 217 -10.53 -45.12 -17.32
N TYR A 218 -9.83 -43.98 -17.27
CA TYR A 218 -10.47 -42.66 -17.37
C TYR A 218 -10.49 -42.19 -18.80
N ARG A 219 -11.44 -41.29 -19.09
CA ARG A 219 -11.51 -40.58 -20.37
C ARG A 219 -11.58 -39.10 -20.15
N LEU A 220 -10.88 -38.34 -20.98
CA LEU A 220 -11.00 -36.89 -21.07
C LEU A 220 -11.55 -36.54 -22.43
N PHE A 221 -12.66 -35.83 -22.45
CA PHE A 221 -13.23 -35.20 -23.63
C PHE A 221 -12.94 -33.72 -23.63
N LEU A 222 -12.19 -33.25 -24.64
CA LEU A 222 -12.00 -31.83 -24.92
C LEU A 222 -12.98 -31.41 -26.01
N ARG A 223 -13.68 -30.31 -25.77
CA ARG A 223 -14.63 -29.69 -26.73
C ARG A 223 -14.45 -28.19 -26.76
N GLU A 224 -14.74 -27.58 -27.87
CA GLU A 224 -14.80 -26.12 -27.99
C GLU A 224 -16.25 -25.68 -27.84
N GLN A 225 -16.50 -24.66 -27.04
CA GLN A 225 -17.85 -24.26 -26.61
C GLN A 225 -18.72 -23.74 -27.77
N TYR A 226 -18.14 -22.95 -28.66
CA TYR A 226 -18.85 -22.25 -29.72
C TYR A 226 -18.67 -22.86 -31.11
N GLY A 227 -17.94 -23.95 -31.22
CA GLY A 227 -17.68 -24.64 -32.45
C GLY A 227 -16.68 -23.93 -33.38
N THR A 228 -15.86 -23.04 -32.86
CA THR A 228 -14.75 -22.41 -33.59
C THR A 228 -13.54 -23.36 -33.67
N ALA A 229 -12.58 -23.07 -34.57
CA ALA A 229 -11.33 -23.81 -34.55
C ALA A 229 -10.43 -23.27 -33.43
N SER A 230 -10.01 -24.12 -32.50
CA SER A 230 -9.21 -23.72 -31.34
C SER A 230 -8.00 -24.63 -31.16
N ALA A 231 -6.81 -24.00 -31.09
CA ALA A 231 -5.60 -24.70 -30.69
C ALA A 231 -5.58 -24.84 -29.15
N TYR A 232 -5.04 -25.95 -28.65
CA TYR A 232 -4.88 -26.17 -27.21
C TYR A 232 -3.54 -26.78 -26.88
N THR A 233 -3.10 -26.59 -25.63
CA THR A 233 -1.99 -27.29 -25.00
C THR A 233 -2.51 -27.96 -23.73
N LEU A 234 -2.65 -29.25 -23.74
CA LEU A 234 -3.16 -30.04 -22.62
C LEU A 234 -2.02 -30.45 -21.70
N ARG A 235 -2.13 -30.09 -20.41
CA ARG A 235 -1.23 -30.56 -19.34
C ARG A 235 -2.08 -30.93 -18.13
N MET A 236 -1.85 -32.08 -17.56
CA MET A 236 -2.57 -32.57 -16.36
C MET A 236 -1.61 -33.31 -15.43
N PRO A 237 -0.59 -32.65 -14.86
CA PRO A 237 0.34 -33.32 -13.97
C PRO A 237 -0.34 -33.82 -12.69
N ARG A 238 0.16 -34.95 -12.16
CA ARG A 238 -0.35 -35.55 -10.94
C ARG A 238 0.23 -34.84 -9.72
N LEU A 239 -0.66 -34.27 -8.87
CA LEU A 239 -0.33 -33.63 -7.60
C LEU A 239 -0.03 -34.65 -6.51
N SER A 240 -0.79 -35.76 -6.47
CA SER A 240 -0.52 -36.85 -5.54
C SER A 240 0.70 -37.61 -6.02
N HIS A 241 1.72 -37.76 -5.15
CA HIS A 241 2.99 -38.40 -5.50
C HIS A 241 3.59 -37.86 -6.82
N PRO A 242 3.88 -36.55 -6.89
CA PRO A 242 4.28 -35.87 -8.12
C PRO A 242 5.61 -36.37 -8.66
N VAL A 243 5.76 -36.34 -9.97
CA VAL A 243 6.98 -36.69 -10.69
C VAL A 243 7.46 -35.51 -11.51
N GLY A 244 8.78 -35.32 -11.59
CA GLY A 244 9.38 -34.28 -12.43
C GLY A 244 9.55 -32.91 -11.73
N CYS A 245 9.32 -32.82 -10.41
CA CYS A 245 9.60 -31.63 -9.63
C CYS A 245 11.05 -31.66 -9.10
N PRO A 246 11.90 -30.69 -9.44
CA PRO A 246 13.23 -30.56 -8.87
C PRO A 246 13.15 -30.39 -7.34
N ALA A 247 14.10 -30.99 -6.62
CA ALA A 247 14.18 -30.83 -5.18
C ALA A 247 14.73 -29.44 -4.82
N VAL A 248 14.12 -28.80 -3.82
CA VAL A 248 14.63 -27.60 -3.17
C VAL A 248 15.03 -27.97 -1.74
N PRO A 249 16.32 -27.89 -1.39
CA PRO A 249 16.77 -28.10 -0.02
C PRO A 249 16.24 -27.01 0.91
N LEU A 250 16.14 -27.34 2.21
CA LEU A 250 15.82 -26.33 3.22
C LEU A 250 16.99 -25.36 3.36
N ALA A 251 16.72 -24.07 3.20
CA ALA A 251 17.70 -23.02 3.34
C ALA A 251 17.91 -22.63 4.82
N PRO A 252 19.14 -22.31 5.24
CA PRO A 252 19.37 -21.62 6.51
C PRO A 252 18.83 -20.18 6.45
N PHE A 253 18.74 -19.52 7.59
CA PHE A 253 18.65 -18.06 7.64
C PHE A 253 19.97 -17.45 7.14
N GLY A 254 19.93 -16.16 6.80
CA GLY A 254 21.07 -15.50 6.15
C GLY A 254 21.19 -15.93 4.69
N ASP A 255 22.40 -16.07 4.20
CA ASP A 255 22.66 -16.47 2.82
C ASP A 255 22.13 -17.89 2.55
N PRO A 256 21.13 -18.06 1.64
CA PRO A 256 20.61 -19.37 1.31
C PRO A 256 21.59 -20.24 0.51
N GLY A 257 22.68 -19.68 -0.03
CA GLY A 257 23.71 -20.39 -0.80
C GLY A 257 23.12 -21.23 -1.93
N ALA A 258 23.47 -22.53 -1.96
CA ALA A 258 22.99 -23.48 -2.97
C ALA A 258 21.54 -23.98 -2.70
N ALA A 259 20.92 -23.61 -1.57
CA ALA A 259 19.56 -24.05 -1.23
C ALA A 259 18.47 -23.16 -1.87
N VAL A 260 18.68 -22.77 -3.12
CA VAL A 260 17.76 -21.96 -3.92
C VAL A 260 17.23 -22.79 -5.08
N GLY A 261 15.92 -22.96 -5.14
CA GLY A 261 15.24 -23.46 -6.32
C GLY A 261 15.09 -22.34 -7.36
N SER A 262 15.08 -22.69 -8.62
CA SER A 262 14.83 -21.74 -9.71
C SER A 262 13.98 -22.38 -10.79
N GLY A 263 13.26 -21.57 -11.55
CA GLY A 263 12.44 -22.03 -12.67
C GLY A 263 11.97 -20.87 -13.53
N THR A 264 11.31 -21.25 -14.62
CA THR A 264 10.68 -20.31 -15.56
C THR A 264 9.27 -20.76 -15.82
N VAL A 265 8.32 -19.85 -15.79
CA VAL A 265 6.93 -20.05 -16.22
C VAL A 265 6.63 -19.04 -17.31
N SER A 266 6.37 -19.55 -18.53
CA SER A 266 6.38 -18.75 -19.75
C SER A 266 5.00 -18.25 -20.19
N GLN A 267 3.93 -18.81 -19.61
CA GLN A 267 2.56 -18.52 -20.03
C GLN A 267 1.66 -18.35 -18.81
N ARG A 268 0.58 -17.61 -18.99
CA ARG A 268 -0.48 -17.55 -17.99
C ARG A 268 -0.95 -18.96 -17.65
N GLU A 269 -1.20 -19.22 -16.35
CA GLU A 269 -1.61 -20.53 -15.80
C GLU A 269 -0.56 -21.62 -15.94
N GLU A 270 0.62 -21.35 -16.50
CA GLU A 270 1.72 -22.32 -16.47
C GLU A 270 2.22 -22.48 -15.04
N VAL A 271 2.49 -23.73 -14.65
CA VAL A 271 2.98 -24.06 -13.31
C VAL A 271 4.40 -24.58 -13.35
N GLY A 272 5.25 -24.01 -12.50
CA GLY A 272 6.50 -24.63 -12.08
C GLY A 272 6.26 -25.46 -10.82
N CYS A 273 7.07 -26.48 -10.59
CA CYS A 273 6.99 -27.25 -9.35
C CYS A 273 8.35 -27.48 -8.72
N HIS A 274 8.35 -27.64 -7.39
CA HIS A 274 9.50 -28.05 -6.60
C HIS A 274 9.09 -29.07 -5.54
N ALA A 275 9.96 -30.05 -5.29
CA ALA A 275 9.81 -30.97 -4.18
C ALA A 275 10.54 -30.44 -2.95
N VAL A 276 9.82 -30.28 -1.85
CA VAL A 276 10.35 -29.81 -0.56
C VAL A 276 10.25 -30.95 0.43
N THR A 277 11.36 -31.38 1.01
CA THR A 277 11.37 -32.43 2.03
C THR A 277 11.69 -31.83 3.39
N THR A 278 10.82 -32.08 4.36
CA THR A 278 11.01 -31.64 5.76
C THR A 278 11.20 -32.84 6.70
N PRO A 279 12.15 -32.77 7.64
CA PRO A 279 12.42 -33.86 8.57
C PRO A 279 11.41 -33.97 9.73
N ALA A 280 10.56 -32.94 9.93
CA ALA A 280 9.58 -32.88 11.01
C ALA A 280 8.43 -31.94 10.66
N ALA A 281 7.32 -32.04 11.38
CA ALA A 281 6.29 -31.02 11.42
C ALA A 281 6.86 -29.65 11.81
N GLY A 282 6.21 -28.56 11.40
CA GLY A 282 6.57 -27.18 11.77
C GLY A 282 6.38 -26.18 10.64
N PRO A 283 6.51 -24.89 10.91
CA PRO A 283 6.26 -23.85 9.93
C PRO A 283 7.44 -23.68 8.97
N LEU A 284 7.14 -23.63 7.68
CA LEU A 284 8.08 -23.32 6.60
C LEU A 284 7.82 -21.89 6.08
N LEU A 285 8.86 -21.13 5.93
CA LEU A 285 8.83 -19.84 5.23
C LEU A 285 9.21 -20.04 3.78
N ILE A 286 8.35 -19.65 2.87
CA ILE A 286 8.58 -19.69 1.43
C ILE A 286 8.87 -18.26 0.95
N ARG A 287 10.06 -18.06 0.39
CA ARG A 287 10.49 -16.77 -0.15
C ARG A 287 10.68 -16.87 -1.66
N LEU A 288 10.03 -15.94 -2.37
CA LEU A 288 10.19 -15.76 -3.80
C LEU A 288 10.88 -14.44 -4.10
N ASN A 289 11.68 -14.40 -5.16
CA ASN A 289 12.04 -13.13 -5.78
C ASN A 289 10.81 -12.63 -6.55
N GLN A 290 10.21 -11.54 -6.11
CA GLN A 290 9.16 -10.86 -6.85
C GLN A 290 9.77 -9.66 -7.56
N TYR A 291 9.84 -9.71 -8.89
CA TYR A 291 10.13 -8.53 -9.69
C TYR A 291 8.85 -7.69 -9.86
N HIS A 292 9.04 -6.40 -10.04
CA HIS A 292 8.00 -5.44 -10.42
C HIS A 292 7.11 -6.05 -11.53
N ASP A 293 5.79 -6.02 -11.31
CA ASP A 293 4.74 -6.43 -12.25
C ASP A 293 4.62 -7.92 -12.59
N GLN A 294 5.29 -8.81 -11.86
CA GLN A 294 5.18 -10.24 -12.11
C GLN A 294 4.30 -10.91 -11.06
N TYR A 295 3.11 -11.33 -11.48
CA TYR A 295 2.15 -12.05 -10.64
C TYR A 295 2.52 -13.53 -10.58
N LEU A 296 3.46 -13.89 -9.72
CA LEU A 296 3.77 -15.27 -9.39
C LEU A 296 3.17 -15.63 -8.05
N SER A 297 2.24 -16.57 -8.02
CA SER A 297 1.66 -17.12 -6.81
C SER A 297 2.21 -18.50 -6.50
N TRP A 298 2.15 -18.92 -5.23
CA TRP A 298 2.57 -20.26 -4.85
C TRP A 298 1.53 -20.96 -3.98
N THR A 299 1.52 -22.30 -4.06
CA THR A 299 0.70 -23.17 -3.21
C THR A 299 1.48 -24.43 -2.88
N MET A 300 1.40 -24.88 -1.65
CA MET A 300 2.05 -26.12 -1.19
C MET A 300 1.02 -27.24 -0.99
N TYR A 301 1.34 -28.42 -1.48
CA TYR A 301 0.53 -29.62 -1.39
C TYR A 301 1.29 -30.72 -0.67
N ASP A 302 0.57 -31.57 0.04
CA ASP A 302 1.11 -32.78 0.63
C ASP A 302 1.24 -33.93 -0.38
N ALA A 303 1.70 -35.12 0.06
CA ALA A 303 1.86 -36.27 -0.79
C ALA A 303 0.53 -36.83 -1.32
N ALA A 304 -0.59 -36.56 -0.69
CA ALA A 304 -1.91 -36.93 -1.17
C ALA A 304 -2.44 -35.96 -2.26
N GLY A 305 -1.80 -34.82 -2.42
CA GLY A 305 -2.24 -33.75 -3.30
C GLY A 305 -3.25 -32.79 -2.64
N ASP A 306 -3.32 -32.81 -1.30
CA ASP A 306 -4.14 -31.86 -0.56
C ASP A 306 -3.35 -30.58 -0.27
N GLN A 307 -4.03 -29.44 -0.40
CA GLN A 307 -3.43 -28.14 -0.14
C GLN A 307 -3.14 -27.98 1.34
N VAL A 308 -1.89 -27.64 1.66
CA VAL A 308 -1.42 -27.36 3.03
C VAL A 308 -1.48 -25.87 3.33
N CYS A 309 -1.00 -25.04 2.40
CA CYS A 309 -0.95 -23.59 2.54
C CYS A 309 -0.75 -22.90 1.18
N SER A 310 -0.87 -21.58 1.16
CA SER A 310 -0.63 -20.74 -0.01
C SER A 310 -0.06 -19.38 0.39
N GLU A 311 0.21 -18.52 -0.56
CA GLU A 311 0.83 -17.20 -0.39
C GLU A 311 0.07 -16.20 0.50
N TYR A 312 -1.18 -16.50 0.84
CA TYR A 312 -2.04 -15.56 1.60
C TYR A 312 -1.64 -15.35 3.07
N ASP A 313 -0.68 -16.17 3.60
CA ASP A 313 -0.18 -16.03 4.97
C ASP A 313 1.37 -15.99 5.01
N PRO A 314 2.03 -15.04 4.35
CA PRO A 314 3.50 -15.04 4.25
C PRO A 314 4.19 -14.89 5.61
N ASP A 315 3.59 -14.17 6.56
CA ASP A 315 4.20 -13.84 7.85
C ASP A 315 4.03 -14.97 8.89
N ARG A 316 3.03 -15.83 8.71
CA ARG A 316 2.75 -16.95 9.62
C ARG A 316 3.46 -18.22 9.23
N GLY A 317 4.03 -18.24 8.03
CA GLY A 317 4.65 -19.42 7.45
C GLY A 317 3.61 -20.49 7.09
N CYS A 318 4.09 -21.53 6.42
CA CYS A 318 3.31 -22.69 6.00
C CYS A 318 3.41 -23.80 7.06
N PRO A 319 2.37 -24.09 7.85
CA PRO A 319 2.42 -25.11 8.89
C PRO A 319 2.33 -26.52 8.30
N VAL A 320 3.44 -27.18 8.05
CA VAL A 320 3.44 -28.57 7.60
C VAL A 320 3.15 -29.51 8.76
N PRO A 321 2.18 -30.43 8.63
CA PRO A 321 1.69 -31.24 9.75
C PRO A 321 2.60 -32.42 10.14
N ALA A 322 3.52 -32.85 9.25
CA ALA A 322 4.37 -34.00 9.47
C ALA A 322 5.70 -33.91 8.72
N ALA A 323 6.65 -34.79 9.08
CA ALA A 323 7.80 -35.06 8.24
C ALA A 323 7.33 -35.69 6.91
N GLY A 324 7.94 -35.30 5.81
CA GLY A 324 7.57 -35.84 4.50
C GLY A 324 8.03 -34.97 3.33
N SER A 325 7.59 -35.36 2.15
CA SER A 325 7.80 -34.62 0.92
C SER A 325 6.53 -33.84 0.56
N TYR A 326 6.69 -32.57 0.24
CA TYR A 326 5.63 -31.65 -0.15
C TYR A 326 5.92 -31.12 -1.54
N THR A 327 4.87 -30.74 -2.25
CA THR A 327 4.97 -30.15 -3.59
C THR A 327 4.66 -28.67 -3.53
N LEU A 328 5.63 -27.86 -3.86
CA LEU A 328 5.48 -26.42 -3.98
C LEU A 328 5.24 -26.07 -5.45
N LEU A 329 4.06 -25.57 -5.77
CA LEU A 329 3.69 -25.10 -7.11
C LEU A 329 3.85 -23.59 -7.20
N MET A 330 4.41 -23.15 -8.32
CA MET A 330 4.50 -21.76 -8.74
C MET A 330 3.56 -21.56 -9.92
N LEU A 331 2.64 -20.60 -9.80
CA LEU A 331 1.63 -20.31 -10.81
C LEU A 331 1.83 -18.91 -11.38
N ASN A 332 1.94 -18.80 -12.70
CA ASN A 332 1.95 -17.52 -13.39
C ASN A 332 0.52 -17.00 -13.53
N ARG A 333 0.19 -15.93 -12.82
CA ARG A 333 -1.10 -15.22 -12.90
C ARG A 333 -1.04 -13.95 -13.75
N ASN A 334 0.04 -13.74 -14.50
CA ASN A 334 0.19 -12.55 -15.33
C ASN A 334 -0.78 -12.62 -16.53
N ASP A 335 -1.72 -11.70 -16.58
CA ASP A 335 -2.71 -11.57 -17.67
C ASP A 335 -2.09 -11.26 -19.03
N PHE A 336 -0.86 -10.76 -19.07
CA PHE A 336 -0.15 -10.40 -20.30
C PHE A 336 0.71 -11.52 -20.86
N GLY A 337 0.75 -12.71 -20.22
CA GLY A 337 1.49 -13.87 -20.72
C GLY A 337 3.00 -13.67 -20.77
N THR A 338 3.56 -12.81 -19.93
CA THR A 338 5.01 -12.58 -19.85
C THR A 338 5.70 -13.75 -19.17
N GLU A 339 6.86 -14.13 -19.69
CA GLU A 339 7.73 -15.13 -19.05
C GLU A 339 8.23 -14.60 -17.71
N ILE A 340 8.11 -15.43 -16.67
CA ILE A 340 8.58 -15.15 -15.32
C ILE A 340 9.72 -16.10 -14.97
N ASN A 341 10.91 -15.56 -14.77
CA ASN A 341 12.02 -16.27 -14.17
C ASN A 341 11.96 -16.06 -12.66
N TYR A 342 11.98 -17.13 -11.89
CA TYR A 342 11.87 -17.03 -10.44
C TYR A 342 12.96 -17.79 -9.70
N GLN A 343 13.18 -17.36 -8.47
CA GLN A 343 13.96 -18.09 -7.45
C GLN A 343 13.08 -18.30 -6.22
N VAL A 344 13.31 -19.43 -5.54
CA VAL A 344 12.59 -19.77 -4.31
C VAL A 344 13.55 -20.33 -3.28
N ALA A 345 13.42 -19.88 -2.03
CA ALA A 345 14.06 -20.49 -0.86
C ALA A 345 12.99 -20.92 0.14
N VAL A 346 13.22 -22.04 0.80
CA VAL A 346 12.33 -22.60 1.83
C VAL A 346 13.12 -22.74 3.12
N THR A 347 12.74 -21.98 4.14
CA THR A 347 13.45 -21.95 5.44
C THR A 347 12.52 -22.42 6.56
N ARG A 348 13.02 -23.19 7.51
CA ARG A 348 12.25 -23.59 8.69
C ARG A 348 12.24 -22.49 9.73
N LEU A 349 11.04 -22.04 10.12
CA LEU A 349 10.89 -20.98 11.14
C LEU A 349 11.19 -21.49 12.57
N ASP A 350 11.18 -22.79 12.83
CA ASP A 350 11.50 -23.39 14.14
C ASP A 350 12.99 -23.67 14.35
N ARG A 351 13.86 -23.27 13.41
CA ARG A 351 15.31 -23.45 13.48
C ARG A 351 16.03 -22.13 13.69
N THR A 352 17.31 -22.23 14.04
CA THR A 352 18.20 -21.07 14.24
C THR A 352 19.44 -21.11 13.35
N ASP A 353 19.48 -22.09 12.43
CA ASP A 353 20.61 -22.26 11.52
C ASP A 353 20.77 -21.00 10.65
N GLY A 354 21.95 -20.37 10.73
CA GLY A 354 22.25 -19.12 10.03
C GLY A 354 21.68 -17.84 10.64
N CYS A 355 20.99 -17.92 11.82
CA CYS A 355 20.62 -16.72 12.54
C CYS A 355 21.85 -15.94 13.02
N ALA A 356 21.74 -14.63 13.10
CA ALA A 356 22.74 -13.79 13.76
C ALA A 356 22.87 -14.13 15.25
N PRO A 357 23.97 -13.75 15.92
CA PRO A 357 24.12 -13.92 17.35
C PRO A 357 22.97 -13.23 18.12
N ALA A 358 22.53 -13.82 19.22
CA ALA A 358 21.47 -13.26 20.04
C ALA A 358 21.82 -11.85 20.54
N THR A 359 20.87 -10.93 20.50
CA THR A 359 21.00 -9.56 21.01
C THR A 359 20.11 -9.34 22.22
N GLY A 360 20.40 -8.27 22.96
CA GLY A 360 19.50 -7.77 24.01
C GLY A 360 18.44 -6.83 23.44
N THR A 361 17.54 -6.37 24.33
CA THR A 361 16.44 -5.47 24.01
C THR A 361 16.61 -4.07 24.63
N SER A 362 17.80 -3.77 25.18
CA SER A 362 18.11 -2.48 25.78
C SER A 362 18.27 -1.39 24.72
N TRP A 363 17.80 -0.18 25.03
CA TRP A 363 17.80 0.95 24.11
C TRP A 363 19.20 1.53 23.82
N ASP A 364 20.15 1.35 24.72
CA ASP A 364 21.55 1.78 24.53
C ASP A 364 22.40 0.78 23.73
N GLN A 365 21.83 -0.35 23.38
CA GLN A 365 22.53 -1.36 22.58
C GLN A 365 22.59 -0.95 21.10
N ALA A 366 23.76 -1.18 20.48
CA ALA A 366 23.93 -0.91 19.06
C ALA A 366 22.94 -1.68 18.19
N ALA A 367 22.57 -1.09 17.06
CA ALA A 367 21.81 -1.77 16.04
C ALA A 367 22.63 -2.91 15.42
N LEU A 368 21.97 -4.02 15.10
CA LEU A 368 22.57 -5.13 14.37
C LEU A 368 22.67 -4.78 12.89
N PRO A 369 23.87 -4.73 12.29
CA PRO A 369 24.00 -4.62 10.85
C PRO A 369 23.65 -5.97 10.22
N LEU A 370 22.78 -5.95 9.21
CA LEU A 370 22.38 -7.11 8.42
C LEU A 370 22.68 -6.84 6.95
N HIS A 371 23.07 -7.90 6.26
CA HIS A 371 23.41 -7.87 4.84
C HIS A 371 22.55 -8.86 4.09
N GLN A 372 21.99 -8.45 2.96
CA GLN A 372 21.16 -9.29 2.09
C GLN A 372 21.77 -9.30 0.71
N THR A 373 22.21 -10.49 0.29
CA THR A 373 22.89 -10.74 -1.00
C THR A 373 22.03 -11.49 -1.99
N SER A 374 20.85 -11.93 -1.56
CA SER A 374 19.88 -12.65 -2.39
C SER A 374 18.47 -12.16 -2.14
N GLN A 375 17.67 -12.07 -3.19
CA GLN A 375 16.26 -11.66 -3.13
C GLN A 375 15.39 -12.63 -2.31
N VAL A 376 15.81 -13.89 -2.20
CA VAL A 376 15.09 -14.91 -1.43
C VAL A 376 15.69 -15.12 -0.04
N GLN A 377 16.70 -14.33 0.33
CA GLN A 377 17.32 -14.38 1.65
C GLN A 377 16.35 -13.86 2.72
N THR A 378 16.38 -14.53 3.86
CA THR A 378 15.68 -14.11 5.09
C THR A 378 16.66 -14.10 6.22
N ASN A 379 16.71 -13.03 7.00
CA ASN A 379 17.55 -12.90 8.16
C ASN A 379 16.79 -13.22 9.44
N CYS A 380 17.49 -13.65 10.46
CA CYS A 380 16.95 -14.07 11.76
C CYS A 380 17.78 -13.47 12.89
N GLN A 381 17.10 -12.82 13.84
CA GLN A 381 17.72 -12.23 15.02
C GLN A 381 17.12 -12.82 16.29
N PRO A 382 17.81 -13.72 17.01
CA PRO A 382 17.38 -14.24 18.31
C PRO A 382 17.52 -13.19 19.42
N PHE A 383 16.57 -13.20 20.36
CA PHE A 383 16.67 -12.50 21.64
C PHE A 383 15.91 -13.26 22.74
N THR A 384 16.16 -12.90 23.99
CA THR A 384 15.47 -13.50 25.14
C THR A 384 14.46 -12.52 25.71
N GLY A 385 13.26 -13.00 26.01
CA GLY A 385 12.18 -12.21 26.61
C GLY A 385 11.48 -12.95 27.75
N THR A 386 10.76 -12.20 28.58
CA THR A 386 9.97 -12.72 29.69
C THR A 386 8.48 -12.55 29.38
N ALA A 387 7.65 -13.46 29.87
CA ALA A 387 6.19 -13.40 29.73
C ALA A 387 5.64 -12.02 30.13
N GLY A 388 4.74 -11.47 29.31
CA GLY A 388 4.13 -10.17 29.51
C GLY A 388 4.98 -8.98 29.09
N GLN A 389 6.28 -9.17 28.76
CA GLN A 389 7.06 -8.09 28.18
C GLN A 389 6.52 -7.66 26.84
N ARG A 390 6.63 -6.37 26.56
CA ARG A 390 6.26 -5.76 25.29
C ARG A 390 7.51 -5.29 24.56
N VAL A 391 7.66 -5.72 23.32
CA VAL A 391 8.82 -5.41 22.47
C VAL A 391 8.39 -4.79 21.15
N VAL A 392 9.26 -3.98 20.59
CA VAL A 392 9.11 -3.34 19.29
C VAL A 392 10.36 -3.53 18.44
N THR A 393 10.20 -3.69 17.14
CA THR A 393 11.28 -3.84 16.17
C THR A 393 11.42 -2.61 15.29
N TYR A 394 12.63 -2.23 14.98
CA TYR A 394 12.95 -1.15 14.05
C TYR A 394 13.94 -1.65 13.02
N THR A 395 13.68 -1.35 11.76
CA THR A 395 14.55 -1.68 10.63
C THR A 395 14.89 -0.41 9.86
N ALA A 396 16.15 -0.22 9.52
CA ALA A 396 16.61 0.93 8.74
C ALA A 396 17.43 0.46 7.55
N PRO A 397 16.85 0.33 6.38
CA PRO A 397 17.56 0.05 5.14
C PRO A 397 18.37 1.28 4.69
N ASP A 398 19.52 1.05 4.05
CA ASP A 398 20.37 2.12 3.53
C ASP A 398 19.79 2.78 2.24
N ARG A 399 18.69 2.22 1.67
CA ARG A 399 18.00 2.71 0.48
C ARG A 399 16.49 2.66 0.69
N TYR A 400 15.72 3.18 -0.28
CA TYR A 400 14.25 3.24 -0.28
C TYR A 400 13.57 1.86 -0.40
N ASN A 401 14.08 0.85 0.28
CA ASN A 401 13.50 -0.48 0.31
C ASN A 401 12.72 -0.66 1.60
N ASP A 402 11.50 -1.19 1.50
CA ASP A 402 10.74 -1.55 2.67
C ASP A 402 11.35 -2.78 3.33
N ALA A 403 11.66 -2.67 4.61
CA ALA A 403 12.10 -3.79 5.43
C ALA A 403 10.89 -4.39 6.13
N TRP A 404 10.64 -5.66 5.88
CA TRP A 404 9.59 -6.43 6.57
C TRP A 404 10.18 -7.12 7.78
N SER A 405 9.42 -7.11 8.88
CA SER A 405 9.82 -7.81 10.10
C SER A 405 8.60 -8.39 10.81
N TRP A 406 8.77 -9.56 11.41
CA TRP A 406 7.78 -10.13 12.33
C TRP A 406 8.47 -10.96 13.40
N LEU A 407 7.75 -11.23 14.48
CA LEU A 407 8.23 -11.93 15.65
C LEU A 407 7.70 -13.35 15.70
N VAL A 408 8.58 -14.32 15.90
CA VAL A 408 8.24 -15.72 16.15
C VAL A 408 8.81 -16.22 17.47
N ASP A 409 8.13 -17.20 18.06
CA ASP A 409 8.64 -17.93 19.23
C ASP A 409 9.68 -19.01 18.85
N ALA A 410 10.10 -19.80 19.82
CA ALA A 410 11.06 -20.88 19.59
C ALA A 410 10.53 -22.00 18.69
N SER A 411 9.21 -22.16 18.59
CA SER A 411 8.57 -23.13 17.68
C SER A 411 8.40 -22.62 16.25
N GLY A 412 8.72 -21.34 16.01
CA GLY A 412 8.46 -20.67 14.74
C GLY A 412 7.05 -20.16 14.56
N THR A 413 6.24 -20.20 15.63
CA THR A 413 4.89 -19.65 15.60
C THR A 413 4.94 -18.14 15.65
N ALA A 414 4.25 -17.46 14.73
CA ALA A 414 4.17 -16.01 14.71
C ALA A 414 3.48 -15.48 15.98
N ILE A 415 4.14 -14.55 16.66
CA ILE A 415 3.61 -13.85 17.84
C ILE A 415 2.87 -12.59 17.40
N CYS A 416 3.49 -11.82 16.52
CA CYS A 416 2.85 -10.72 15.83
C CYS A 416 3.57 -10.41 14.51
N THR A 417 2.79 -9.92 13.57
CA THR A 417 3.27 -9.42 12.27
C THR A 417 3.65 -7.93 12.41
N GLN A 418 4.27 -7.37 11.39
CA GLN A 418 4.63 -5.96 11.37
C GLN A 418 3.41 -5.03 11.51
N SER A 419 2.29 -5.41 10.91
CA SER A 419 1.04 -4.66 11.02
C SER A 419 0.38 -4.77 12.40
N GLU A 420 0.51 -5.92 13.05
CA GLU A 420 0.00 -6.16 14.42
C GLU A 420 0.89 -5.52 15.48
N GLU A 421 2.19 -5.40 15.24
CA GLU A 421 3.14 -4.74 16.12
C GLU A 421 2.80 -3.26 16.29
N GLY A 422 2.55 -2.56 15.19
CA GLY A 422 2.22 -1.15 15.18
C GLY A 422 3.11 -0.31 16.09
N GLU A 423 2.51 0.66 16.76
CA GLU A 423 3.18 1.49 17.78
C GLU A 423 3.12 0.87 19.18
N ASP A 424 2.20 -0.07 19.40
CA ASP A 424 2.00 -0.70 20.69
C ASP A 424 2.96 -1.86 20.97
N GLY A 425 3.68 -2.32 19.95
CA GLY A 425 4.62 -3.44 20.05
C GLY A 425 3.94 -4.79 20.32
N CYS A 426 4.75 -5.84 20.36
CA CYS A 426 4.34 -7.22 20.56
C CYS A 426 4.42 -7.62 22.03
N VAL A 427 3.35 -8.22 22.58
CA VAL A 427 3.36 -8.83 23.93
C VAL A 427 3.87 -10.25 23.84
N LEU A 428 4.91 -10.57 24.61
CA LEU A 428 5.48 -11.91 24.69
C LEU A 428 4.60 -12.82 25.55
N PRO A 429 4.05 -13.92 25.00
CA PRO A 429 3.11 -14.78 25.75
C PRO A 429 3.80 -15.64 26.82
N ALA A 430 5.08 -15.92 26.69
CA ALA A 430 5.85 -16.78 27.60
C ALA A 430 7.27 -16.24 27.82
N SER A 431 7.97 -16.74 28.83
CA SER A 431 9.41 -16.50 28.97
C SER A 431 10.18 -17.49 28.08
N GLY A 432 11.15 -16.99 27.31
CA GLY A 432 11.92 -17.84 26.41
C GLY A 432 12.72 -17.08 25.36
N THR A 433 13.17 -17.83 24.37
CA THR A 433 13.87 -17.29 23.20
C THR A 433 12.87 -17.00 22.08
N TYR A 434 12.97 -15.82 21.53
CA TYR A 434 12.22 -15.32 20.39
C TYR A 434 13.15 -14.98 19.24
N ARG A 435 12.61 -14.85 18.06
CA ARG A 435 13.37 -14.46 16.86
C ARG A 435 12.59 -13.40 16.08
N VAL A 436 13.30 -12.36 15.73
CA VAL A 436 12.81 -11.43 14.70
C VAL A 436 13.26 -11.95 13.36
N ILE A 437 12.31 -12.18 12.48
CA ILE A 437 12.55 -12.57 11.10
C ILE A 437 12.44 -11.32 10.25
N THR A 438 13.41 -11.10 9.36
CA THR A 438 13.44 -9.89 8.51
C THR A 438 13.88 -10.20 7.10
N TYR A 439 13.38 -9.39 6.17
CA TYR A 439 13.86 -9.33 4.79
C TYR A 439 13.57 -7.95 4.20
N LEU A 440 14.30 -7.60 3.14
CA LEU A 440 14.03 -6.40 2.35
C LEU A 440 13.11 -6.72 1.17
N SER A 441 12.15 -5.87 0.95
CA SER A 441 11.27 -5.90 -0.22
C SER A 441 11.95 -5.20 -1.41
N TRP A 442 11.78 -5.75 -2.61
CA TRP A 442 12.53 -5.38 -3.81
C TRP A 442 11.79 -4.41 -4.75
N TRP A 443 10.90 -3.60 -4.25
CA TRP A 443 10.03 -2.77 -5.06
C TRP A 443 10.76 -1.78 -5.99
N GLN A 444 12.04 -1.46 -5.75
CA GLN A 444 12.67 -0.36 -6.44
C GLN A 444 14.11 -0.58 -6.92
N THR A 445 14.74 -1.72 -6.70
CA THR A 445 16.13 -1.90 -7.14
C THR A 445 16.42 -3.29 -7.68
N ASP A 446 17.17 -3.37 -8.78
CA ASP A 446 17.78 -4.60 -9.30
C ASP A 446 19.01 -5.03 -8.47
N SER A 447 19.34 -4.32 -7.40
CA SER A 447 20.51 -4.59 -6.57
C SER A 447 20.25 -5.79 -5.67
N THR A 448 21.07 -6.80 -5.77
CA THR A 448 21.08 -7.98 -4.92
C THR A 448 21.92 -7.81 -3.67
N ASP A 449 22.62 -6.68 -3.51
CA ASP A 449 23.52 -6.38 -2.40
C ASP A 449 22.99 -5.18 -1.62
N LEU A 450 22.30 -5.46 -0.51
CA LEU A 450 21.65 -4.46 0.32
C LEU A 450 22.01 -4.64 1.77
N THR A 451 22.25 -3.52 2.45
CA THR A 451 22.48 -3.47 3.89
C THR A 451 21.33 -2.80 4.61
N TYR A 452 21.06 -3.22 5.81
CA TYR A 452 20.13 -2.59 6.72
C TYR A 452 20.52 -2.86 8.16
N ARG A 453 19.90 -2.14 9.10
CA ARG A 453 20.15 -2.29 10.53
C ARG A 453 18.86 -2.66 11.24
N LEU A 454 18.96 -3.56 12.21
CA LEU A 454 17.85 -4.05 13.02
C LEU A 454 18.05 -3.70 14.48
N GLN A 455 16.99 -3.25 15.13
CA GLN A 455 16.95 -3.09 16.60
C GLN A 455 15.69 -3.76 17.14
N VAL A 456 15.84 -4.53 18.21
CA VAL A 456 14.72 -5.02 19.04
C VAL A 456 14.75 -4.25 20.34
N ARG A 457 13.66 -3.59 20.72
CA ARG A 457 13.59 -2.73 21.89
C ARG A 457 12.43 -3.10 22.80
N ARG A 458 12.66 -3.06 24.11
CA ARG A 458 11.63 -3.31 25.10
C ARG A 458 10.91 -2.02 25.45
N LEU A 459 9.57 -2.03 25.35
CA LEU A 459 8.71 -0.92 25.76
C LEU A 459 8.31 -1.01 27.23
N SER A 460 8.06 -2.23 27.74
CA SER A 460 7.78 -2.44 29.16
C SER A 460 9.06 -2.40 29.99
N ASP A 461 9.10 -1.58 31.04
CA ASP A 461 10.30 -1.38 31.89
C ASP A 461 11.60 -1.32 31.08
N PRO A 462 11.75 -0.36 30.16
CA PRO A 462 12.86 -0.33 29.23
C PRO A 462 14.19 -0.05 29.95
N ALA A 463 15.24 -0.76 29.53
CA ALA A 463 16.62 -0.51 29.97
C ALA A 463 17.34 0.38 28.94
N GLY A 464 18.39 1.11 29.41
CA GLY A 464 19.25 1.92 28.55
C GLY A 464 18.69 3.29 28.15
N CYS A 465 17.48 3.65 28.61
CA CYS A 465 16.89 4.96 28.36
C CYS A 465 17.41 5.99 29.40
N PRO A 466 17.94 7.13 28.97
CA PRO A 466 18.23 8.24 29.88
C PRO A 466 16.98 8.76 30.58
N THR A 467 17.11 9.14 31.86
CA THR A 467 15.98 9.71 32.62
C THR A 467 15.95 11.24 32.47
N ILE A 468 14.75 11.79 32.31
CA ILE A 468 14.48 13.23 32.36
C ILE A 468 13.36 13.52 33.37
N THR A 469 13.45 14.67 34.01
CA THR A 469 12.44 15.21 34.92
C THR A 469 11.80 16.44 34.31
N PRO A 470 10.59 16.85 34.75
CA PRO A 470 9.97 18.07 34.29
C PRO A 470 10.86 19.29 34.52
N GLY A 471 11.14 20.01 33.43
CA GLY A 471 11.88 21.25 33.42
C GLY A 471 10.98 22.45 33.70
N SER A 472 11.53 23.63 33.49
CA SER A 472 10.80 24.92 33.56
C SER A 472 10.82 25.64 32.21
N TYR A 473 9.79 26.41 31.93
CA TYR A 473 9.81 27.32 30.80
C TYR A 473 10.98 28.31 30.95
N GLN A 474 11.51 28.83 29.87
CA GLN A 474 12.72 29.65 29.73
C GLN A 474 14.04 28.87 29.82
N ALA A 475 14.09 27.78 30.54
CA ALA A 475 15.32 27.01 30.66
C ALA A 475 15.55 26.13 29.40
N ALA A 476 16.79 25.96 29.01
CA ALA A 476 17.15 24.96 28.03
C ALA A 476 16.83 23.56 28.58
N PRO A 477 16.31 22.64 27.76
CA PRO A 477 16.02 21.29 28.22
C PRO A 477 17.26 20.59 28.77
N ALA A 478 17.23 20.20 30.03
CA ALA A 478 18.38 19.61 30.71
C ALA A 478 18.64 18.18 30.23
N GLY A 479 19.89 17.85 29.82
CA GLY A 479 20.31 16.53 29.41
C GLY A 479 19.53 15.95 28.24
N ALA A 480 18.95 16.83 27.45
CA ALA A 480 17.97 16.46 26.44
C ALA A 480 18.57 15.84 25.18
N LEU A 481 19.81 16.24 24.83
CA LEU A 481 20.40 15.82 23.56
C LEU A 481 21.03 14.44 23.65
N GLY A 482 20.74 13.59 22.68
CA GLY A 482 21.36 12.26 22.59
C GLY A 482 20.80 11.44 21.43
N GLY A 483 21.55 10.43 21.00
CA GLY A 483 21.20 9.54 19.89
C GLY A 483 20.19 8.45 20.26
N ILE A 484 19.99 8.17 21.56
CA ILE A 484 19.01 7.15 22.00
C ILE A 484 17.61 7.73 21.89
N ARG A 485 16.70 7.00 21.24
CA ARG A 485 15.33 7.47 20.93
C ARG A 485 14.35 7.36 22.10
N CYS A 486 14.75 6.86 23.25
CA CYS A 486 13.87 6.79 24.42
C CYS A 486 14.33 7.69 25.55
N ARG A 487 13.38 8.07 26.42
CA ARG A 487 13.62 8.72 27.70
C ARG A 487 12.69 8.11 28.76
N ILE A 488 13.21 7.94 29.95
CA ILE A 488 12.36 7.70 31.12
C ILE A 488 11.91 9.06 31.63
N LEU A 489 10.60 9.26 31.63
CA LEU A 489 9.96 10.43 32.25
C LEU A 489 9.73 10.13 33.72
N ASP A 490 10.45 10.82 34.64
CA ASP A 490 10.23 10.69 36.06
C ASP A 490 9.30 11.81 36.52
N LEU A 491 8.02 11.48 36.66
CA LEU A 491 6.92 12.44 36.87
C LEU A 491 6.52 12.49 38.34
N PRO A 492 6.63 13.66 39.01
CA PRO A 492 6.34 13.77 40.45
C PRO A 492 4.86 13.73 40.79
N THR A 493 3.96 14.02 39.86
CA THR A 493 2.51 14.10 40.07
C THR A 493 1.74 13.52 38.88
N ALA A 494 0.51 13.10 39.13
CA ALA A 494 -0.48 12.91 38.06
C ALA A 494 -0.82 14.25 37.39
N GLY A 495 -1.27 14.17 36.15
CA GLY A 495 -1.70 15.35 35.39
C GLY A 495 -1.18 15.39 33.97
N THR A 496 -1.44 16.49 33.29
CA THR A 496 -1.03 16.68 31.91
C THR A 496 0.37 17.32 31.85
N TYR A 497 1.19 16.79 30.96
CA TYR A 497 2.53 17.30 30.68
C TYR A 497 2.67 17.62 29.20
N ARG A 498 3.47 18.65 28.93
CA ARG A 498 3.89 19.01 27.59
C ARG A 498 5.16 18.25 27.24
N VAL A 499 5.09 17.44 26.20
CA VAL A 499 6.21 16.61 25.72
C VAL A 499 6.57 17.08 24.32
N LYS A 500 7.79 17.52 24.09
CA LYS A 500 8.29 17.92 22.78
C LYS A 500 9.55 17.14 22.45
N ALA A 501 9.57 16.54 21.28
CA ALA A 501 10.71 15.83 20.72
C ALA A 501 11.12 16.47 19.40
N MET A 502 12.40 16.81 19.29
CA MET A 502 12.99 17.48 18.13
C MET A 502 14.30 16.79 17.76
N THR A 503 14.71 16.92 16.51
CA THR A 503 16.12 16.69 16.14
C THR A 503 17.02 17.81 16.64
N SER A 504 18.33 17.60 16.63
CA SER A 504 19.30 18.63 17.05
C SER A 504 19.24 19.93 16.22
N ASP A 505 18.80 19.83 14.98
CA ASP A 505 18.54 20.92 14.05
C ASP A 505 17.10 21.46 14.09
N ASN A 506 16.39 21.12 15.18
CA ASN A 506 15.04 21.61 15.51
C ASN A 506 13.92 21.20 14.55
N TYR A 507 14.01 20.04 13.90
CA TYR A 507 12.86 19.47 13.22
C TYR A 507 12.01 18.65 14.17
N ARG A 508 10.69 18.87 14.12
CA ARG A 508 9.72 18.17 14.97
C ARG A 508 9.73 16.68 14.76
N ARG A 509 9.65 15.92 15.85
CA ARG A 509 9.45 14.48 15.87
C ARG A 509 8.26 14.14 16.75
N TYR A 510 7.54 13.07 16.39
CA TYR A 510 6.47 12.55 17.23
C TYR A 510 7.04 11.65 18.30
N GLY A 511 6.45 11.72 19.49
CA GLY A 511 6.81 10.85 20.59
C GLY A 511 5.58 10.19 21.16
N ASN A 512 5.71 8.89 21.46
CA ASN A 512 4.71 8.10 22.16
C ASN A 512 5.15 7.93 23.62
N VAL A 513 4.22 8.10 24.55
CA VAL A 513 4.47 7.87 25.97
C VAL A 513 3.77 6.58 26.39
N TYR A 514 4.52 5.73 27.05
CA TYR A 514 4.08 4.41 27.51
C TYR A 514 4.16 4.33 29.04
N ASP A 515 3.28 3.53 29.64
CA ASP A 515 3.37 3.14 31.05
C ASP A 515 4.44 2.04 31.27
N SER A 516 4.60 1.58 32.52
CA SER A 516 5.57 0.54 32.86
C SER A 516 5.29 -0.82 32.20
N THR A 517 4.06 -1.07 31.76
CA THR A 517 3.68 -2.29 31.02
C THR A 517 3.94 -2.20 29.53
N GLY A 518 4.34 -1.00 29.06
CA GLY A 518 4.52 -0.72 27.63
C GLY A 518 3.23 -0.41 26.90
N HIS A 519 2.13 -0.14 27.62
CA HIS A 519 0.88 0.33 27.01
C HIS A 519 0.97 1.82 26.70
N LYS A 520 0.61 2.21 25.49
CA LYS A 520 0.64 3.60 25.02
C LYS A 520 -0.44 4.43 25.70
N LEU A 521 -0.04 5.53 26.32
CA LEU A 521 -0.95 6.49 26.96
C LEU A 521 -1.31 7.66 26.06
N CYS A 522 -0.33 8.18 25.34
CA CYS A 522 -0.52 9.37 24.50
C CYS A 522 0.52 9.44 23.37
N THR A 523 0.19 10.26 22.37
CA THR A 523 1.07 10.62 21.25
C THR A 523 1.04 12.13 21.07
N GLY A 524 2.19 12.76 20.81
CA GLY A 524 2.28 14.18 20.48
C GLY A 524 2.63 15.07 21.66
N ILE A 525 2.13 16.32 21.62
CA ILE A 525 2.62 17.41 22.50
C ILE A 525 2.04 17.32 23.91
N SER A 526 0.80 16.86 24.07
CA SER A 526 0.14 16.78 25.39
C SER A 526 0.01 15.33 25.83
N CYS A 527 0.37 15.05 27.07
CA CYS A 527 0.26 13.72 27.65
C CYS A 527 -0.33 13.78 29.04
N GLU A 528 -1.51 13.21 29.22
CA GLU A 528 -2.13 13.03 30.54
C GLU A 528 -1.65 11.72 31.16
N VAL A 529 -1.10 11.80 32.37
CA VAL A 529 -0.64 10.63 33.11
C VAL A 529 -1.51 10.43 34.36
N PRO A 530 -1.94 9.20 34.64
CA PRO A 530 -2.92 8.93 35.72
C PRO A 530 -2.33 9.01 37.13
N ALA A 531 -1.00 8.90 37.28
CA ALA A 531 -0.33 8.86 38.57
C ALA A 531 1.10 9.42 38.48
N ALA A 532 1.68 9.78 39.63
CA ALA A 532 3.10 9.97 39.75
C ALA A 532 3.85 8.66 39.45
N GLY A 533 4.98 8.73 38.77
CA GLY A 533 5.75 7.52 38.43
C GLY A 533 6.66 7.68 37.22
N ARG A 534 7.16 6.53 36.78
CA ARG A 534 8.06 6.44 35.63
C ARG A 534 7.29 6.02 34.39
N TYR A 535 7.44 6.78 33.35
CA TYR A 535 6.85 6.53 32.02
C TYR A 535 7.96 6.50 30.97
N THR A 536 7.69 5.90 29.84
CA THR A 536 8.67 5.80 28.75
C THR A 536 8.22 6.65 27.58
N LEU A 537 8.99 7.66 27.24
CA LEU A 537 8.84 8.39 25.98
C LEU A 537 9.71 7.70 24.93
N VAL A 538 9.11 7.34 23.81
CA VAL A 538 9.83 6.81 22.65
C VAL A 538 9.55 7.71 21.46
N LEU A 539 10.60 8.12 20.77
CA LEU A 539 10.45 8.72 19.46
C LEU A 539 9.95 7.69 18.48
N ASP A 540 8.72 7.87 18.04
CA ASP A 540 8.17 7.04 17.01
C ASP A 540 8.67 7.48 15.65
N GLY A 541 9.25 6.52 14.95
CA GLY A 541 9.55 6.63 13.55
C GLY A 541 8.40 6.21 12.65
N SER A 542 7.11 6.43 13.01
CA SER A 542 5.98 5.96 12.19
C SER A 542 5.99 6.47 10.76
N MET A 543 6.64 7.61 10.53
CA MET A 543 7.02 8.07 9.18
C MET A 543 8.46 7.69 8.80
N THR A 544 9.23 7.12 9.71
CA THR A 544 10.64 6.77 9.52
C THR A 544 11.04 5.60 10.40
N ARG A 545 10.45 4.41 10.18
CA ARG A 545 11.05 3.15 10.67
C ARG A 545 12.51 3.00 10.22
N THR A 546 12.98 3.95 9.44
CA THR A 546 14.33 4.09 8.90
C THR A 546 15.31 4.82 9.82
N VAL A 547 14.87 5.46 10.90
CA VAL A 547 15.78 6.12 11.87
C VAL A 547 16.12 5.15 12.98
N ILE A 548 17.39 4.82 13.09
CA ILE A 548 17.94 4.00 14.14
C ILE A 548 18.67 4.89 15.16
N ASP A 549 18.75 4.43 16.42
CA ASP A 549 19.50 5.11 17.46
C ASP A 549 20.93 5.43 16.99
N ASN A 550 21.43 6.59 17.40
CA ASN A 550 22.74 7.17 17.11
C ASN A 550 22.94 7.76 15.70
N ASP A 551 21.99 7.64 14.79
CA ASP A 551 22.08 8.29 13.48
C ASP A 551 21.81 9.79 13.56
N VAL A 552 20.89 10.18 14.41
CA VAL A 552 20.47 11.57 14.61
C VAL A 552 20.44 11.89 16.10
N GLN A 553 20.94 13.07 16.45
CA GLN A 553 20.80 13.57 17.83
C GLN A 553 19.37 14.12 18.01
N HIS A 554 18.78 13.82 19.16
CA HIS A 554 17.43 14.23 19.52
C HIS A 554 17.44 15.10 20.77
N ALA A 555 16.61 16.12 20.77
CA ALA A 555 16.35 17.00 21.91
C ALA A 555 14.93 16.76 22.42
N PHE A 556 14.78 16.73 23.75
CA PHE A 556 13.47 16.51 24.39
C PHE A 556 13.20 17.62 25.40
N ALA A 557 11.96 18.10 25.42
CA ALA A 557 11.45 18.94 26.50
C ALA A 557 10.28 18.23 27.18
N LEU A 558 10.32 18.21 28.50
CA LEU A 558 9.26 17.74 29.38
C LEU A 558 8.89 18.88 30.30
N LEU A 559 7.68 19.42 30.22
CA LEU A 559 7.24 20.57 30.97
C LEU A 559 5.85 20.32 31.58
N PRO A 560 5.52 20.90 32.73
CA PRO A 560 4.15 20.93 33.20
C PRO A 560 3.22 21.55 32.14
N TRP A 561 1.99 21.06 32.04
CA TRP A 561 1.02 21.60 31.09
C TRP A 561 0.64 23.05 31.42
N GLN A 562 0.43 23.32 32.73
CA GLN A 562 0.23 24.67 33.24
C GLN A 562 1.51 25.47 33.09
N VAL A 563 1.38 26.65 32.48
CA VAL A 563 2.50 27.51 32.17
C VAL A 563 2.78 28.44 33.37
N THR A 564 3.95 28.24 33.95
CA THR A 564 4.38 29.02 35.16
C THR A 564 5.78 29.59 34.98
N GLY A 565 6.14 30.58 35.80
CA GLY A 565 7.48 31.18 35.79
C GLY A 565 7.74 32.14 34.62
N CYS A 566 6.71 32.57 33.91
CA CYS A 566 6.84 33.47 32.77
C CYS A 566 7.04 34.92 33.22
N PRO A 567 7.98 35.67 32.65
CA PRO A 567 8.05 37.11 32.86
C PRO A 567 6.81 37.79 32.28
N THR A 568 6.28 38.79 33.00
CA THR A 568 5.20 39.61 32.49
C THR A 568 5.73 40.60 31.46
N VAL A 569 5.10 40.68 30.31
CA VAL A 569 5.45 41.63 29.23
C VAL A 569 4.40 42.71 29.13
N SER A 570 4.75 43.82 28.48
CA SER A 570 3.79 44.90 28.17
C SER A 570 2.82 44.41 27.09
N ASP A 571 1.55 44.85 27.16
CA ASP A 571 0.54 44.75 26.11
C ASP A 571 0.35 46.05 25.31
N THR A 572 1.30 46.96 25.47
CA THR A 572 1.40 48.22 24.70
C THR A 572 2.64 48.26 23.83
N GLY A 573 2.88 47.14 23.08
CA GLY A 573 4.09 46.96 22.25
C GLY A 573 4.26 47.94 21.08
N TRP A 574 3.28 48.79 20.82
CA TRP A 574 3.40 49.97 19.95
C TRP A 574 4.05 51.19 20.63
N ARG A 575 4.26 51.16 21.95
CA ARG A 575 4.91 52.21 22.74
C ARG A 575 6.15 51.75 23.46
N ASP A 576 6.09 50.53 23.98
CA ASP A 576 7.17 49.95 24.79
C ASP A 576 8.14 49.18 23.91
N ALA A 577 9.36 49.03 24.38
CA ALA A 577 10.37 48.23 23.69
C ALA A 577 9.91 46.75 23.59
N PRO A 578 10.19 46.10 22.47
CA PRO A 578 9.81 44.70 22.29
C PRO A 578 10.58 43.78 23.23
N HIS A 579 9.97 42.68 23.64
CA HIS A 579 10.65 41.63 24.34
C HIS A 579 11.63 40.92 23.38
N ARG A 580 12.90 40.75 23.84
CA ARG A 580 13.92 40.05 23.07
C ARG A 580 14.32 38.78 23.80
N GLY A 581 14.47 37.71 23.04
CA GLY A 581 14.89 36.42 23.53
C GLY A 581 15.77 35.71 22.55
N THR A 582 16.50 34.70 23.04
CA THR A 582 17.31 33.80 22.23
C THR A 582 17.11 32.40 22.72
N PHE A 583 16.68 31.49 21.82
CA PHE A 583 16.67 30.07 22.10
C PHE A 583 18.10 29.56 22.06
N GLN A 584 18.46 28.76 23.05
CA GLN A 584 19.83 28.25 23.24
C GLN A 584 19.93 26.79 22.84
N ALA A 585 18.80 26.10 22.66
CA ALA A 585 18.76 24.68 22.33
C ALA A 585 17.48 24.32 21.58
N ALA A 586 17.54 23.29 20.77
CA ALA A 586 16.35 22.66 20.18
C ALA A 586 15.38 22.22 21.29
N ALA A 587 14.09 22.21 20.98
CA ALA A 587 12.98 21.91 21.89
C ALA A 587 12.78 22.90 23.06
N GLN A 588 13.56 23.96 23.17
CA GLN A 588 13.39 24.98 24.23
C GLN A 588 12.07 25.74 24.02
N TYR A 589 11.38 26.01 25.14
CA TYR A 589 10.24 26.90 25.21
C TYR A 589 10.58 28.14 25.98
N HIS A 590 10.17 29.28 25.45
CA HIS A 590 10.01 30.50 26.23
C HIS A 590 8.52 30.75 26.50
N CYS A 591 8.21 31.49 27.55
CA CYS A 591 6.86 31.93 27.83
C CYS A 591 6.85 33.39 28.27
N LEU A 592 5.78 34.09 27.89
CA LEU A 592 5.58 35.50 28.26
C LEU A 592 4.17 35.68 28.83
N ARG A 593 4.04 36.11 30.05
CA ARG A 593 2.76 36.35 30.69
C ARG A 593 2.13 37.67 30.21
N LEU A 594 0.87 37.61 29.82
CA LEU A 594 0.12 38.77 29.37
C LEU A 594 -0.55 39.49 30.57
N PRO A 595 -0.46 40.82 30.63
CA PRO A 595 -1.21 41.60 31.63
C PRO A 595 -2.67 41.77 31.26
N SER A 596 -3.05 41.55 30.01
CA SER A 596 -4.39 41.73 29.47
C SER A 596 -5.41 40.80 30.15
N PRO A 597 -6.60 41.28 30.51
CA PRO A 597 -7.63 40.43 31.12
C PRO A 597 -8.25 39.41 30.13
N ALA A 598 -8.96 38.45 30.67
CA ALA A 598 -9.78 37.55 29.84
C ALA A 598 -10.80 38.34 29.01
N GLY A 599 -11.03 37.95 27.78
CA GLY A 599 -11.87 38.63 26.80
C GLY A 599 -11.18 39.76 26.03
N ALA A 600 -9.97 40.20 26.45
CA ALA A 600 -9.17 41.15 25.69
C ALA A 600 -8.70 40.58 24.35
N ARG A 601 -8.45 41.47 23.38
CA ARG A 601 -7.86 41.09 22.10
C ARG A 601 -6.44 41.61 21.96
N VAL A 602 -5.52 40.73 21.67
CA VAL A 602 -4.10 41.06 21.53
C VAL A 602 -3.57 40.64 20.17
N VAL A 603 -2.58 41.37 19.65
CA VAL A 603 -1.87 41.06 18.44
C VAL A 603 -0.38 40.90 18.72
N GLY A 604 0.24 39.89 18.13
CA GLY A 604 1.69 39.66 18.16
C GLY A 604 2.38 40.42 17.02
N LEU A 605 3.33 41.27 17.37
CA LEU A 605 4.05 42.16 16.46
C LEU A 605 5.47 41.66 16.29
N LEU A 606 5.90 41.44 15.06
CA LEU A 606 7.26 41.14 14.68
C LEU A 606 7.78 42.18 13.70
N PRO A 607 9.09 42.45 13.65
CA PRO A 607 9.66 43.30 12.62
C PRO A 607 9.28 42.82 11.22
N GLY A 608 9.08 43.73 10.28
CA GLY A 608 8.71 43.42 8.91
C GLY A 608 9.81 42.69 8.15
N ASP A 609 11.06 42.91 8.53
CA ASP A 609 12.28 42.25 8.02
C ASP A 609 12.64 40.99 8.80
N ALA A 610 11.74 40.48 9.69
CA ALA A 610 11.96 39.20 10.34
C ALA A 610 11.94 38.06 9.33
N THR A 611 12.95 37.22 9.40
CA THR A 611 13.10 36.01 8.59
C THR A 611 12.55 34.80 9.36
N GLU A 612 12.44 33.62 8.71
CA GLU A 612 12.12 32.37 9.40
C GLU A 612 13.06 32.11 10.59
N ALA A 613 14.34 32.38 10.44
CA ALA A 613 15.33 32.26 11.51
C ALA A 613 15.09 33.22 12.72
N THR A 614 14.33 34.28 12.56
CA THR A 614 14.05 35.28 13.63
C THR A 614 12.57 35.34 13.99
N THR A 615 11.74 34.52 13.41
CA THR A 615 10.31 34.38 13.68
C THR A 615 10.08 33.16 14.57
N PRO A 616 9.71 33.30 15.84
CA PRO A 616 9.35 32.17 16.67
C PRO A 616 7.97 31.63 16.30
N GLU A 617 7.77 30.32 16.41
CA GLU A 617 6.44 29.74 16.47
C GLU A 617 5.79 30.18 17.80
N MET A 618 4.54 30.62 17.76
CA MET A 618 3.84 31.22 18.90
C MET A 618 2.48 30.58 19.12
N SER A 619 2.08 30.38 20.36
CA SER A 619 0.69 30.11 20.73
C SER A 619 0.33 30.87 22.00
N VAL A 620 -0.93 31.27 22.12
CA VAL A 620 -1.46 31.84 23.37
C VAL A 620 -2.15 30.70 24.13
N VAL A 621 -1.82 30.57 25.40
CA VAL A 621 -2.45 29.58 26.28
C VAL A 621 -3.10 30.27 27.47
N ASP A 622 -4.17 29.68 28.00
CA ASP A 622 -4.85 30.13 29.22
C ASP A 622 -4.16 29.62 30.51
N ALA A 623 -4.76 29.87 31.66
CA ALA A 623 -4.21 29.44 32.96
C ALA A 623 -4.23 27.90 33.15
N THR A 624 -5.05 27.15 32.39
CA THR A 624 -5.07 25.70 32.43
C THR A 624 -3.99 25.09 31.52
N GLY A 625 -3.41 25.91 30.63
CA GLY A 625 -2.40 25.48 29.63
C GLY A 625 -3.00 25.16 28.27
N ASP A 626 -4.32 25.34 28.12
CA ASP A 626 -5.01 25.07 26.87
C ASP A 626 -4.79 26.18 25.85
N GLU A 627 -4.62 25.80 24.58
CA GLU A 627 -4.36 26.76 23.52
C GLU A 627 -5.61 27.59 23.20
N VAL A 628 -5.44 28.90 23.22
CA VAL A 628 -6.46 29.87 22.89
C VAL A 628 -6.33 30.34 21.43
N CYS A 629 -5.10 30.57 21.00
CA CYS A 629 -4.80 31.00 19.64
C CYS A 629 -3.44 30.48 19.18
N ASP A 630 -3.36 30.14 17.91
CA ASP A 630 -2.13 29.82 17.20
C ASP A 630 -1.37 31.07 16.74
N SER A 631 -0.16 30.86 16.20
CA SER A 631 0.71 31.91 15.66
C SER A 631 0.05 32.74 14.56
N TYR A 632 -0.74 32.12 13.71
CA TYR A 632 -1.42 32.76 12.59
C TYR A 632 -2.52 33.71 13.10
N SER A 633 -3.38 33.20 13.99
CA SER A 633 -4.46 34.01 14.60
C SER A 633 -3.92 35.18 15.39
N LEU A 634 -2.87 34.96 16.20
CA LEU A 634 -2.22 36.00 17.00
C LEU A 634 -1.65 37.13 16.12
N ARG A 635 -1.04 36.78 14.97
CA ARG A 635 -0.38 37.78 14.10
C ARG A 635 -1.32 38.42 13.08
N GLN A 636 -2.35 37.72 12.64
CA GLN A 636 -3.17 38.19 11.50
C GLN A 636 -4.54 38.75 11.92
N TYR A 637 -5.17 38.19 12.96
CA TYR A 637 -6.57 38.50 13.26
C TYR A 637 -6.82 39.14 14.62
N ALA A 638 -5.81 39.24 15.46
CA ALA A 638 -5.88 39.49 16.88
C ALA A 638 -6.56 38.35 17.66
N CYS A 639 -5.84 37.88 18.65
CA CYS A 639 -6.26 36.76 19.51
C CYS A 639 -7.21 37.27 20.59
N GLU A 640 -8.41 36.73 20.69
CA GLU A 640 -9.30 36.93 21.83
C GLU A 640 -8.87 36.00 22.97
N LEU A 641 -8.55 36.57 24.13
CA LEU A 641 -8.09 35.83 25.31
C LEU A 641 -9.25 35.11 25.99
N THR A 642 -9.72 34.02 25.40
CA THR A 642 -10.78 33.18 25.97
C THR A 642 -10.22 32.25 27.07
N GLY A 643 -11.10 31.66 27.88
CA GLY A 643 -10.69 30.80 28.99
C GLY A 643 -10.23 31.60 30.25
N PRO A 644 -9.80 30.87 31.30
CA PRO A 644 -9.37 31.49 32.55
C PRO A 644 -7.99 32.14 32.41
N GLY A 645 -7.86 33.40 32.91
CA GLY A 645 -6.57 34.06 33.00
C GLY A 645 -5.75 33.62 34.23
N PRO A 646 -4.46 33.90 34.27
CA PRO A 646 -3.68 34.71 33.35
C PRO A 646 -3.31 33.93 32.05
N HIS A 647 -3.29 34.66 30.94
CA HIS A 647 -2.86 34.12 29.65
C HIS A 647 -1.35 34.29 29.45
N SER A 648 -0.75 33.37 28.72
CA SER A 648 0.68 33.42 28.37
C SER A 648 0.88 33.12 26.88
N VAL A 649 1.86 33.81 26.29
CA VAL A 649 2.37 33.44 24.95
C VAL A 649 3.48 32.43 25.14
N LEU A 650 3.32 31.26 24.57
CA LEU A 650 4.37 30.26 24.41
C LEU A 650 5.12 30.52 23.11
N LEU A 651 6.43 30.39 23.18
CA LEU A 651 7.33 30.64 22.07
C LEU A 651 8.31 29.45 21.95
N ASN A 652 8.53 29.02 20.74
CA ASN A 652 9.61 28.08 20.41
C ASN A 652 10.25 28.47 19.07
N ALA A 653 11.48 27.99 18.85
CA ALA A 653 12.16 28.22 17.60
C ALA A 653 11.43 27.53 16.45
N GLU A 654 11.43 28.17 15.29
CA GLU A 654 10.91 27.60 14.04
C GLU A 654 11.69 26.33 13.66
N ASP A 655 11.04 25.42 12.93
CA ASP A 655 11.66 24.19 12.43
C ASP A 655 12.91 24.50 11.58
N GLY A 656 13.99 23.77 11.80
CA GLY A 656 15.29 23.98 11.15
C GLY A 656 16.18 25.05 11.79
N TYR A 657 15.72 25.76 12.83
CA TYR A 657 16.46 26.85 13.48
C TYR A 657 16.61 26.61 15.00
N PRO A 658 17.54 25.74 15.45
CA PRO A 658 17.64 25.35 16.86
C PRO A 658 18.10 26.50 17.79
N THR A 659 18.83 27.46 17.26
CA THR A 659 19.32 28.64 17.99
C THR A 659 18.93 29.89 17.22
N THR A 660 17.93 30.59 17.72
CA THR A 660 17.39 31.80 17.03
C THR A 660 17.09 32.88 18.03
N SER A 661 17.30 34.12 17.61
CA SER A 661 16.93 35.30 18.40
C SER A 661 15.69 35.98 17.82
N TYR A 662 14.79 36.38 18.66
CA TYR A 662 13.55 37.04 18.26
C TYR A 662 13.34 38.37 18.95
N SER A 663 12.52 39.20 18.34
CA SER A 663 12.04 40.46 18.89
C SER A 663 10.50 40.49 18.72
N LEU A 664 9.78 40.55 19.87
CA LEU A 664 8.32 40.40 19.89
C LEU A 664 7.67 41.53 20.67
N GLY A 665 6.79 42.28 20.05
CA GLY A 665 5.85 43.17 20.72
C GLY A 665 4.49 42.51 20.90
N ILE A 666 3.79 42.79 22.00
CA ILE A 666 2.39 42.40 22.17
C ILE A 666 1.59 43.67 22.32
N ALA A 667 0.51 43.80 21.56
CA ALA A 667 -0.33 44.98 21.64
C ALA A 667 -1.79 44.58 21.85
N ARG A 668 -2.43 45.18 22.85
CA ARG A 668 -3.88 45.07 23.05
C ARG A 668 -4.60 46.00 22.08
N VAL A 669 -5.53 45.46 21.29
CA VAL A 669 -6.22 46.19 20.22
C VAL A 669 -7.70 46.47 20.51
N ASP A 670 -8.26 45.92 21.60
CA ASP A 670 -9.60 46.23 22.09
C ASP A 670 -9.57 47.36 23.14
N GLY A 671 -10.62 48.16 23.19
CA GLY A 671 -10.73 49.27 24.09
C GLY A 671 -10.08 50.56 23.58
N PRO A 672 -10.16 51.69 24.34
CA PRO A 672 -9.55 52.94 23.91
C PRO A 672 -8.04 52.85 24.07
N PRO A 673 -7.28 52.66 23.01
CA PRO A 673 -5.84 52.71 23.11
C PRO A 673 -5.43 54.13 23.45
N ALA A 674 -4.41 54.26 24.30
CA ALA A 674 -3.75 55.58 24.50
C ALA A 674 -2.89 55.93 23.27
N CYS A 675 -3.43 55.72 22.08
CA CYS A 675 -2.80 56.06 20.82
C CYS A 675 -3.00 57.53 20.47
N PRO A 676 -1.99 58.26 19.99
CA PRO A 676 -2.17 59.58 19.46
C PRO A 676 -3.22 59.62 18.36
N VAL A 677 -3.95 60.73 18.27
CA VAL A 677 -4.94 60.91 17.20
C VAL A 677 -4.21 61.10 15.87
N LEU A 678 -4.64 60.38 14.85
CA LEU A 678 -4.20 60.59 13.48
C LEU A 678 -4.80 61.92 12.99
N ALA A 679 -3.94 62.82 12.56
CA ALA A 679 -4.39 64.11 12.03
C ALA A 679 -5.24 63.92 10.75
N ASP A 680 -6.39 64.66 10.73
CA ASP A 680 -7.35 64.66 9.64
C ASP A 680 -7.10 65.72 8.57
N ASP A 681 -5.93 66.37 8.61
CA ASP A 681 -5.48 67.31 7.61
C ASP A 681 -4.53 66.68 6.57
N ALA A 682 -4.27 67.36 5.48
CA ALA A 682 -3.39 66.86 4.40
C ALA A 682 -1.94 66.70 4.84
N ALA A 683 -1.49 67.28 5.94
CA ALA A 683 -0.17 67.13 6.50
C ALA A 683 -0.02 65.73 7.15
N GLY A 684 -1.13 65.28 7.76
CA GLY A 684 -1.18 63.95 8.44
C GLY A 684 -0.31 63.88 9.70
N SER A 685 -0.13 62.68 10.20
CA SER A 685 0.74 62.42 11.35
C SER A 685 2.08 61.82 10.92
N THR A 686 3.15 62.30 11.55
CA THR A 686 4.50 61.72 11.34
C THR A 686 4.85 60.80 12.50
N VAL A 687 5.28 59.61 12.19
CA VAL A 687 5.71 58.61 13.14
C VAL A 687 7.10 58.09 12.82
N THR A 688 7.86 57.70 13.86
CA THR A 688 9.21 57.15 13.71
C THR A 688 9.22 55.71 14.23
N THR A 689 9.94 54.87 13.54
CA THR A 689 10.12 53.45 13.88
C THR A 689 11.62 53.11 13.91
N GLY A 690 11.96 51.93 14.43
CA GLY A 690 13.29 51.39 14.51
C GLY A 690 13.34 50.07 15.29
N ALA A 691 14.51 49.57 15.61
CA ALA A 691 14.69 48.28 16.28
C ALA A 691 13.99 48.17 17.65
N ASP A 692 13.93 49.28 18.39
CA ASP A 692 13.26 49.34 19.71
C ASP A 692 11.77 49.68 19.62
N ARG A 693 11.27 49.96 18.43
CA ARG A 693 9.88 50.33 18.19
C ARG A 693 9.53 50.15 16.71
N PHE A 694 9.20 48.96 16.32
CA PHE A 694 8.81 48.65 14.94
C PHE A 694 7.28 48.63 14.72
N ALA A 695 6.52 49.03 15.71
CA ALA A 695 5.08 49.22 15.59
C ALA A 695 4.63 50.53 16.23
N VAL A 696 3.66 51.17 15.64
CA VAL A 696 3.07 52.43 16.14
C VAL A 696 1.57 52.37 15.95
N CYS A 697 0.81 52.80 16.97
CA CYS A 697 -0.62 53.00 16.84
C CYS A 697 -0.99 54.49 16.71
N LEU A 698 -2.04 54.73 15.92
CA LEU A 698 -2.77 56.01 15.89
C LEU A 698 -4.26 55.71 16.03
N SER A 699 -5.02 56.63 16.58
CA SER A 699 -6.47 56.54 16.73
C SER A 699 -7.19 57.53 15.79
N VAL A 700 -8.29 57.07 15.18
CA VAL A 700 -9.22 57.94 14.48
C VAL A 700 -10.52 57.92 15.28
N PRO A 701 -10.89 59.05 15.92
CA PRO A 701 -12.10 59.13 16.75
C PRO A 701 -13.38 58.88 15.95
N ALA A 702 -14.44 58.44 16.63
CA ALA A 702 -15.76 58.34 16.04
C ALA A 702 -16.19 59.70 15.42
N GLY A 703 -16.75 59.63 14.22
CA GLY A 703 -17.18 60.84 13.47
C GLY A 703 -16.05 61.60 12.77
N ARG A 704 -14.80 61.18 12.89
CA ARG A 704 -13.66 61.74 12.16
C ARG A 704 -13.26 60.89 10.91
N HIS A 705 -14.01 59.86 10.60
CA HIS A 705 -13.88 59.08 9.39
C HIS A 705 -15.25 58.78 8.80
N THR A 706 -15.29 58.42 7.54
CA THR A 706 -16.48 57.98 6.83
C THR A 706 -16.61 56.44 6.88
N ALA A 707 -17.76 55.89 6.45
CA ALA A 707 -17.95 54.45 6.37
C ALA A 707 -17.00 53.78 5.35
N ARG A 708 -16.48 54.55 4.39
CA ARG A 708 -15.47 54.11 3.44
C ARG A 708 -14.31 55.10 3.45
N GLU A 709 -13.18 54.67 4.00
CA GLU A 709 -12.05 55.54 4.30
C GLU A 709 -10.78 54.98 3.64
N SER A 710 -9.93 55.86 3.13
CA SER A 710 -8.62 55.56 2.60
C SER A 710 -7.55 55.95 3.59
N PHE A 711 -6.61 55.04 3.89
CA PHE A 711 -5.44 55.31 4.72
C PHE A 711 -4.20 55.20 3.85
N THR A 712 -3.35 56.23 3.92
CA THR A 712 -2.11 56.29 3.14
C THR A 712 -0.93 56.45 4.09
N TRP A 713 0.11 55.62 3.90
CA TRP A 713 1.41 55.88 4.51
C TRP A 713 2.47 56.09 3.43
N THR A 714 3.44 56.92 3.75
CA THR A 714 4.58 57.17 2.87
C THR A 714 5.81 57.36 3.74
N ARG A 715 6.89 56.62 3.41
CA ARG A 715 8.18 56.82 4.07
C ARG A 715 8.76 58.16 3.65
N THR A 716 9.11 58.99 4.64
CA THR A 716 9.67 60.33 4.41
C THR A 716 11.14 60.41 4.74
N ALA A 717 11.68 59.49 5.56
CA ALA A 717 13.10 59.41 5.87
C ALA A 717 13.49 57.96 6.30
N GLY A 718 14.77 57.64 6.22
CA GLY A 718 15.31 56.34 6.62
C GLY A 718 15.10 55.24 5.58
N THR A 719 15.26 54.00 6.00
CA THR A 719 15.08 52.81 5.18
C THR A 719 14.05 51.88 5.83
N GLY A 720 13.56 50.89 5.12
CA GLY A 720 12.57 49.95 5.65
C GLY A 720 11.16 50.15 5.11
N ASP A 721 10.42 49.10 5.09
CA ASP A 721 9.04 49.06 4.61
C ASP A 721 8.05 49.00 5.80
N ALA A 722 6.81 49.37 5.56
CA ALA A 722 5.76 49.28 6.56
C ALA A 722 4.46 48.72 5.97
N ARG A 723 3.58 48.28 6.87
CA ARG A 723 2.22 47.82 6.54
C ARG A 723 1.21 48.42 7.52
N LEU A 724 -0.05 48.50 7.14
CA LEU A 724 -1.14 48.96 8.00
C LEU A 724 -2.19 47.86 8.26
N SER A 725 -2.71 47.90 9.48
CA SER A 725 -3.92 47.19 9.90
C SER A 725 -4.87 48.16 10.62
N ILE A 726 -6.16 48.01 10.41
CA ILE A 726 -7.18 48.85 11.03
C ILE A 726 -8.11 47.99 11.89
N PHE A 727 -8.27 48.37 13.15
CA PHE A 727 -9.11 47.67 14.13
C PHE A 727 -10.21 48.62 14.64
N ASP A 728 -11.35 48.06 15.01
CA ASP A 728 -12.37 48.81 15.75
C ASP A 728 -12.05 48.84 17.26
N SER A 729 -12.95 49.46 18.04
CA SER A 729 -12.82 49.54 19.48
C SER A 729 -12.94 48.21 20.22
N GLN A 730 -13.35 47.17 19.53
CA GLN A 730 -13.43 45.80 20.09
C GLN A 730 -12.27 44.89 19.60
N GLY A 731 -11.29 45.46 18.89
CA GLY A 731 -10.13 44.76 18.39
C GLY A 731 -10.44 43.87 17.18
N ILE A 732 -11.58 44.06 16.52
CA ILE A 732 -11.89 43.35 15.27
C ILE A 732 -11.19 44.09 14.13
N ARG A 733 -10.45 43.35 13.31
CA ARG A 733 -9.75 43.91 12.17
C ARG A 733 -10.71 44.10 10.99
N TYR A 734 -10.80 45.31 10.50
CA TYR A 734 -11.61 45.68 9.35
C TYR A 734 -10.81 45.75 8.04
N CYS A 735 -9.49 45.98 8.14
CA CYS A 735 -8.66 46.20 6.97
C CYS A 735 -7.21 45.80 7.24
N GLY A 736 -6.53 45.32 6.22
CA GLY A 736 -5.16 44.85 6.34
C GLY A 736 -5.03 43.45 6.93
N PRO A 737 -3.80 42.99 7.33
CA PRO A 737 -2.58 43.74 7.08
C PRO A 737 -2.34 43.89 5.57
N SER A 738 -1.92 45.06 5.16
CA SER A 738 -1.41 45.29 3.80
C SER A 738 -0.08 44.59 3.60
N GLY A 739 0.40 44.45 2.36
CA GLY A 739 1.81 44.07 2.13
C GLY A 739 2.74 45.17 2.61
N TYR A 740 3.96 44.80 3.03
CA TYR A 740 5.02 45.74 3.37
C TYR A 740 5.46 46.53 2.13
N SER A 741 5.64 47.84 2.28
CA SER A 741 6.07 48.73 1.21
C SER A 741 6.55 50.08 1.75
N VAL A 742 7.30 50.84 0.92
CA VAL A 742 7.74 52.21 1.22
C VAL A 742 6.57 53.20 1.37
N GLY A 743 5.43 52.90 0.80
CA GLY A 743 4.23 53.70 0.87
C GLY A 743 3.09 53.07 0.07
N ARG A 744 1.87 53.20 0.56
CA ARG A 744 0.67 52.63 -0.06
C ARG A 744 -0.59 53.30 0.47
N THR A 745 -1.65 53.25 -0.32
CA THR A 745 -3.00 53.55 0.09
C THR A 745 -3.82 52.28 0.18
N ILE A 746 -4.54 52.09 1.29
CA ILE A 746 -5.57 51.06 1.46
C ILE A 746 -6.91 51.68 1.68
N THR A 747 -7.96 51.12 1.12
CA THR A 747 -9.35 51.58 1.32
C THR A 747 -10.10 50.57 2.19
N CYS A 748 -10.74 51.05 3.22
CA CYS A 748 -11.40 50.27 4.25
C CYS A 748 -12.88 50.61 4.36
N THR A 749 -13.71 49.59 4.57
CA THR A 749 -15.08 49.81 5.07
C THR A 749 -15.04 49.74 6.59
N LEU A 750 -15.42 50.82 7.26
CA LEU A 750 -15.24 50.98 8.70
C LEU A 750 -16.58 51.01 9.43
N PRO A 751 -16.62 50.61 10.72
CA PRO A 751 -17.78 50.79 11.59
C PRO A 751 -17.93 52.27 11.98
N ALA A 752 -19.05 52.63 12.53
CA ALA A 752 -19.33 54.03 12.97
C ALA A 752 -18.53 54.47 14.21
N GLY A 753 -17.87 53.55 14.91
CA GLY A 753 -17.09 53.82 16.13
C GLY A 753 -15.68 54.34 15.87
N PRO A 754 -14.89 54.59 16.92
CA PRO A 754 -13.49 54.92 16.76
C PRO A 754 -12.70 53.74 16.23
N VAL A 755 -11.64 53.97 15.46
CA VAL A 755 -10.74 52.93 14.94
C VAL A 755 -9.29 53.17 15.34
N THR A 756 -8.55 52.06 15.48
CA THR A 756 -7.11 52.06 15.73
C THR A 756 -6.39 51.71 14.44
N VAL A 757 -5.47 52.57 14.03
CA VAL A 757 -4.57 52.36 12.90
C VAL A 757 -3.24 51.87 13.45
N LEU A 758 -2.87 50.65 13.12
CA LEU A 758 -1.60 50.03 13.50
C LEU A 758 -0.65 50.03 12.30
N LEU A 759 0.46 50.74 12.44
CA LEU A 759 1.57 50.65 11.48
C LEU A 759 2.63 49.71 12.05
N GLU A 760 3.00 48.72 11.29
CA GLU A 760 4.12 47.79 11.55
C GLU A 760 5.21 48.03 10.51
N SER A 761 6.47 48.03 10.92
CA SER A 761 7.62 48.30 10.01
C SER A 761 8.76 47.31 10.24
N ASP A 762 9.73 47.38 9.34
CA ASP A 762 11.03 46.76 9.57
C ASP A 762 11.70 47.33 10.84
N ALA A 763 12.64 46.53 11.40
CA ALA A 763 13.39 46.94 12.59
C ALA A 763 14.50 47.98 12.33
N VAL A 764 14.40 48.75 11.27
CA VAL A 764 15.36 49.78 10.87
C VAL A 764 14.78 51.17 11.10
N ALA A 765 15.65 52.18 11.33
CA ALA A 765 15.20 53.53 11.55
C ALA A 765 14.51 54.11 10.31
N ALA A 766 13.24 54.48 10.47
CA ALA A 766 12.43 55.06 9.41
C ALA A 766 11.44 56.07 9.97
N THR A 767 11.02 57.01 9.11
CA THR A 767 9.96 57.97 9.40
C THR A 767 8.88 57.83 8.36
N TYR A 768 7.63 57.73 8.80
CA TYR A 768 6.47 57.62 7.94
C TYR A 768 5.50 58.74 8.19
N ARG A 769 4.90 59.26 7.12
CA ARG A 769 3.75 60.11 7.17
C ARG A 769 2.49 59.31 6.92
N LEU A 770 1.52 59.42 7.78
CA LEU A 770 0.22 58.77 7.68
C LEU A 770 -0.87 59.84 7.50
N THR A 771 -1.77 59.59 6.57
CA THR A 771 -2.97 60.37 6.31
C THR A 771 -4.17 59.48 6.15
N HIS A 772 -5.38 60.03 6.39
CA HIS A 772 -6.61 59.38 6.01
C HIS A 772 -7.56 60.38 5.33
N ALA A 773 -8.46 59.90 4.51
CA ALA A 773 -9.43 60.69 3.80
C ALA A 773 -10.62 59.83 3.35
N PRO A 774 -11.82 60.42 3.17
CA PRO A 774 -12.94 59.72 2.56
C PRO A 774 -12.55 59.07 1.23
N ALA A 775 -12.88 57.76 1.08
CA ALA A 775 -12.64 57.09 -0.18
C ALA A 775 -13.77 57.39 -1.20
N PRO A 776 -13.46 57.50 -2.48
CA PRO A 776 -14.44 57.78 -3.51
C PRO A 776 -15.46 56.62 -3.68
#